data_b51296286920d3fb47307b3225b19ccc
#
_entry.id   b51296286920d3fb47307b3225b19ccc
#
_cell.length_a   1.000
_cell.length_b   1.000
_cell.length_c   1.000
_cell.angle_alpha   90.00
_cell.angle_beta   90.00
_cell.angle_gamma   90.00
#
_symmetry.space_group_name_H-M   'P 1'
#
loop_
_entity.id
_entity.type
_entity.pdbx_description
1 polymer ?
#
loop_
_entity_poly.entity_id
_entity_poly.type
_entity_poly.pdbx_seq_one_letter_code
_entity_poly.pdbx_strand_id
1 'polypeptide(L)'
;AAYAVANPGVADVKITQQTGTCTGIVKDATGEGVIGASVVVKGTTNGTITGLDGDFSLSNVKEGDIIVISFVGYATQEIKWTGKPLDVLLKDDTQLLGEVVVTALGMKREEKALGYAVTELKSEELYTNTVNPVASLQGKVAGVEISNSDGGIFGSAKIQIRGASTLGSNNQPIYVVDGVILDNSTQGRDMDGEEIDAIDYGNELKNLNPDDFETVSVLKGAAATALYGSRGLNGAVVITTKGGGKFKGFGVDVTQTLGIDHAYKQPGIQTVYGPGARPGRIGYGENGNTWIPTYYTNAKGEPSLIGASTLGWGLPYDSSVMIEDYDGRKVPYSPIKNNMLDMYQLGFNTNTNVSVRGGNEKTSFYSSVSYKKVNATTPNNTFERYAFLVKGSHKISDRVDVAASVSFANSKPRNAARAVGEYFYQGLTPLYDAKYYRDKYLSEQGGIARSGDTYANVPESSKSYWFNIDNMDYNRKETVVRPILEVNVKIADWVRFKGEGNMNYVYIREENKELGTGVAYEGGNYKLAQQTKEQTTFAGTFTFDKAIKDFNLGGFIRGEYYNNYQTAYSVETDGLIVPGQFFIGNSKRQVKASGKIEGTKRMLSAVFAFNASWKNQLYLDVTGRNDWSSALVYANKNGNYSYFYPSVSGSWLISETFKDKMPSWISFAKIRGSWAQVGNDTGAYTINSGYNVGNLQLIDGSYVYTNSFSSTAISPNLKPERKNAWEVGLDLRFLDNRINLDATYYKENTRDQIMNISTPVSYTHLR
;
A
#
# COMPACT_ATOMS: atom_id res chain seq x y z
N ALA A 1 84.42 41.25 -37.43
CA ALA A 1 84.17 39.93 -37.97
C ALA A 1 83.92 38.95 -36.82
N ALA A 2 82.71 38.58 -36.64
CA ALA A 2 82.29 37.53 -35.70
C ALA A 2 81.47 36.48 -36.48
N TYR A 3 82.01 35.28 -36.54
CA TYR A 3 81.28 34.12 -37.07
C TYR A 3 80.28 33.58 -36.05
N ALA A 4 79.02 33.50 -36.42
CA ALA A 4 78.00 32.77 -35.67
C ALA A 4 77.92 31.35 -36.23
N VAL A 5 78.17 30.36 -35.40
CA VAL A 5 77.94 28.94 -35.70
C VAL A 5 76.47 28.63 -35.48
N ALA A 6 75.80 28.21 -36.53
CA ALA A 6 74.39 27.72 -36.48
C ALA A 6 74.38 26.25 -36.01
N ASN A 7 73.62 26.02 -34.92
CA ASN A 7 73.27 24.67 -34.45
C ASN A 7 72.02 24.17 -35.26
N PRO A 8 72.04 22.92 -35.77
CA PRO A 8 70.85 22.37 -36.46
C PRO A 8 69.78 21.98 -35.39
N GLY A 9 68.65 22.66 -35.44
CA GLY A 9 67.54 22.37 -34.64
C GLY A 9 66.95 20.96 -34.89
N VAL A 10 66.77 20.23 -33.80
CA VAL A 10 65.98 18.99 -33.79
C VAL A 10 64.53 19.36 -34.07
N ALA A 11 63.98 18.89 -35.16
CA ALA A 11 62.57 19.05 -35.49
C ALA A 11 61.76 18.14 -34.54
N ASP A 12 61.03 18.77 -33.62
CA ASP A 12 59.96 18.08 -32.86
C ASP A 12 58.89 17.61 -33.86
N VAL A 13 58.84 16.33 -34.14
CA VAL A 13 57.75 15.69 -34.86
C VAL A 13 56.58 15.60 -33.91
N LYS A 14 55.71 16.61 -33.94
CA LYS A 14 54.36 16.47 -33.37
C LYS A 14 53.58 15.45 -34.16
N ILE A 15 53.50 14.21 -33.64
CA ILE A 15 52.55 13.21 -34.12
C ILE A 15 51.13 13.72 -33.74
N THR A 16 50.48 14.40 -34.66
CA THR A 16 49.05 14.70 -34.59
C THR A 16 48.32 13.42 -34.85
N GLN A 17 47.83 12.74 -33.78
CA GLN A 17 46.88 11.64 -33.94
C GLN A 17 45.64 12.17 -34.63
N GLN A 18 45.35 11.72 -35.83
CA GLN A 18 44.12 12.06 -36.56
C GLN A 18 42.92 11.51 -35.80
N THR A 19 42.02 12.38 -35.38
CA THR A 19 40.72 11.98 -34.89
C THR A 19 39.82 11.60 -36.05
N GLY A 20 39.24 10.41 -35.99
CA GLY A 20 38.32 9.87 -37.00
C GLY A 20 36.87 9.84 -36.50
N THR A 21 35.97 9.40 -37.36
CA THR A 21 34.58 9.09 -37.01
C THR A 21 34.45 7.56 -36.89
N CYS A 22 34.12 7.10 -35.70
CA CYS A 22 33.81 5.70 -35.44
C CYS A 22 32.34 5.44 -35.84
N THR A 23 32.12 4.58 -36.80
CA THR A 23 30.79 4.15 -37.24
C THR A 23 30.61 2.66 -36.95
N GLY A 24 29.37 2.20 -36.83
CA GLY A 24 29.08 0.78 -36.65
C GLY A 24 27.61 0.47 -36.55
N ILE A 25 27.32 -0.80 -36.36
CA ILE A 25 25.96 -1.33 -36.12
C ILE A 25 26.02 -2.17 -34.87
N VAL A 26 25.01 -1.96 -33.99
CA VAL A 26 24.80 -2.74 -32.76
C VAL A 26 23.58 -3.63 -32.96
N LYS A 27 23.76 -4.94 -32.85
CA LYS A 27 22.75 -5.98 -33.04
C LYS A 27 22.56 -6.79 -31.76
N ASP A 28 21.38 -7.36 -31.58
CA ASP A 28 21.12 -8.36 -30.55
C ASP A 28 21.48 -9.80 -31.01
N ALA A 29 21.26 -10.78 -30.13
CA ALA A 29 21.54 -12.20 -30.42
C ALA A 29 20.66 -12.76 -31.55
N THR A 30 19.56 -12.12 -31.94
CA THR A 30 18.69 -12.50 -33.06
C THR A 30 19.15 -11.90 -34.40
N GLY A 31 20.06 -10.92 -34.33
CA GLY A 31 20.57 -10.17 -35.48
C GLY A 31 19.75 -8.90 -35.78
N GLU A 32 18.79 -8.53 -34.93
CA GLU A 32 18.01 -7.29 -35.02
C GLU A 32 18.83 -6.10 -34.49
N GLY A 33 18.69 -4.93 -35.14
CA GLY A 33 19.36 -3.70 -34.70
C GLY A 33 18.86 -3.21 -33.36
N VAL A 34 19.78 -2.96 -32.40
CA VAL A 34 19.40 -2.44 -31.06
C VAL A 34 19.27 -0.94 -31.11
N ILE A 35 18.04 -0.43 -30.98
CA ILE A 35 17.70 0.99 -31.03
C ILE A 35 18.01 1.66 -29.69
N GLY A 36 18.69 2.82 -29.69
CA GLY A 36 18.92 3.62 -28.47
C GLY A 36 20.04 3.10 -27.58
N ALA A 37 20.87 2.14 -28.03
CA ALA A 37 22.05 1.72 -27.28
C ALA A 37 23.04 2.88 -27.16
N SER A 38 23.58 3.08 -25.95
CA SER A 38 24.58 4.11 -25.65
C SER A 38 25.97 3.66 -26.16
N VAL A 39 26.62 4.52 -26.94
CA VAL A 39 27.96 4.32 -27.49
C VAL A 39 28.83 5.49 -27.04
N VAL A 40 29.83 5.24 -26.18
CA VAL A 40 30.63 6.29 -25.51
C VAL A 40 32.10 5.95 -25.54
N VAL A 41 32.96 6.93 -25.75
CA VAL A 41 34.43 6.77 -25.59
C VAL A 41 34.73 6.69 -24.08
N LYS A 42 35.34 5.58 -23.63
CA LYS A 42 35.65 5.29 -22.23
C LYS A 42 36.36 6.46 -21.53
N GLY A 43 35.80 6.92 -20.42
CA GLY A 43 36.39 8.00 -19.60
C GLY A 43 36.16 9.42 -20.13
N THR A 44 35.33 9.60 -21.17
CA THR A 44 34.98 10.91 -21.75
C THR A 44 33.44 11.13 -21.76
N THR A 45 33.03 12.32 -22.11
CA THR A 45 31.61 12.67 -22.39
C THR A 45 31.27 12.55 -23.89
N ASN A 46 32.22 12.09 -24.71
CA ASN A 46 32.01 11.92 -26.16
C ASN A 46 31.21 10.63 -26.40
N GLY A 47 29.92 10.76 -26.76
CA GLY A 47 29.02 9.62 -26.95
C GLY A 47 27.88 9.94 -27.91
N THR A 48 27.23 8.88 -28.38
CA THR A 48 26.05 8.89 -29.24
C THR A 48 25.12 7.75 -28.85
N ILE A 49 23.94 7.68 -29.45
CA ILE A 49 23.02 6.54 -29.34
C ILE A 49 22.79 5.92 -30.71
N THR A 50 22.43 4.65 -30.76
CA THR A 50 22.12 3.94 -32.00
C THR A 50 20.78 4.35 -32.59
N GLY A 51 20.70 4.40 -33.92
CA GLY A 51 19.46 4.68 -34.67
C GLY A 51 18.50 3.49 -34.77
N LEU A 52 17.49 3.60 -35.66
CA LEU A 52 16.42 2.61 -35.83
C LEU A 52 16.91 1.26 -36.30
N ASP A 53 17.99 1.22 -37.10
CA ASP A 53 18.60 0.00 -37.61
C ASP A 53 19.82 -0.45 -36.76
N GLY A 54 19.97 0.12 -35.55
CA GLY A 54 21.10 -0.13 -34.67
C GLY A 54 22.40 0.54 -35.10
N ASP A 55 22.38 1.40 -36.12
CA ASP A 55 23.52 2.14 -36.64
C ASP A 55 23.94 3.30 -35.73
N PHE A 56 25.25 3.60 -35.70
CA PHE A 56 25.76 4.77 -34.97
C PHE A 56 26.92 5.45 -35.69
N SER A 57 27.12 6.71 -35.39
CA SER A 57 28.24 7.52 -35.83
C SER A 57 28.75 8.38 -34.69
N LEU A 58 29.98 8.20 -34.26
CA LEU A 58 30.62 8.91 -33.17
C LEU A 58 31.91 9.60 -33.69
N SER A 59 31.88 10.93 -33.77
CA SER A 59 32.97 11.77 -34.21
C SER A 59 34.03 12.02 -33.14
N ASN A 60 35.21 12.48 -33.51
CA ASN A 60 36.31 12.80 -32.60
C ASN A 60 36.82 11.62 -31.79
N VAL A 61 36.90 10.43 -32.38
CA VAL A 61 37.48 9.22 -31.79
C VAL A 61 38.89 9.01 -32.32
N LYS A 62 39.82 8.63 -31.50
CA LYS A 62 41.22 8.30 -31.90
C LYS A 62 41.36 6.79 -32.05
N GLU A 63 42.15 6.39 -33.01
CA GLU A 63 42.53 4.97 -33.15
C GLU A 63 43.22 4.50 -31.86
N GLY A 64 42.70 3.41 -31.28
CA GLY A 64 43.12 2.91 -29.97
C GLY A 64 42.22 3.25 -28.81
N ASP A 65 41.27 4.17 -28.97
CA ASP A 65 40.26 4.47 -27.95
C ASP A 65 39.34 3.25 -27.67
N ILE A 66 38.91 3.10 -26.42
CA ILE A 66 37.97 2.06 -26.04
C ILE A 66 36.55 2.63 -26.15
N ILE A 67 35.74 2.01 -27.00
CA ILE A 67 34.31 2.32 -27.13
C ILE A 67 33.53 1.42 -26.20
N VAL A 68 32.74 2.05 -25.32
CA VAL A 68 31.84 1.36 -24.39
C VAL A 68 30.45 1.39 -25.00
N ILE A 69 29.87 0.22 -25.21
CA ILE A 69 28.51 0.07 -25.76
C ILE A 69 27.67 -0.60 -24.70
N SER A 70 26.57 0.04 -24.33
CA SER A 70 25.64 -0.44 -23.29
C SER A 70 24.19 -0.20 -23.66
N PHE A 71 23.34 -1.15 -23.32
CA PHE A 71 21.89 -1.05 -23.46
C PHE A 71 21.21 -1.83 -22.33
N VAL A 72 20.01 -1.43 -21.96
CA VAL A 72 19.26 -2.09 -20.87
C VAL A 72 18.94 -3.53 -21.26
N GLY A 73 19.30 -4.48 -20.40
CA GLY A 73 19.12 -5.92 -20.66
C GLY A 73 20.29 -6.61 -21.37
N TYR A 74 21.34 -5.89 -21.73
CA TYR A 74 22.51 -6.44 -22.41
C TYR A 74 23.81 -6.20 -21.63
N ALA A 75 24.72 -7.15 -21.70
CA ALA A 75 26.06 -7.02 -21.13
C ALA A 75 26.84 -5.90 -21.83
N THR A 76 27.34 -4.94 -21.03
CA THR A 76 28.18 -3.85 -21.54
C THR A 76 29.43 -4.40 -22.23
N GLN A 77 29.70 -3.96 -23.44
CA GLN A 77 30.88 -4.33 -24.18
C GLN A 77 31.87 -3.18 -24.29
N GLU A 78 33.16 -3.49 -24.14
CA GLU A 78 34.25 -2.55 -24.32
C GLU A 78 35.08 -3.02 -25.53
N ILE A 79 35.12 -2.21 -26.58
CA ILE A 79 35.78 -2.55 -27.83
C ILE A 79 36.87 -1.50 -28.17
N LYS A 80 38.11 -1.94 -28.38
CA LYS A 80 39.17 -1.05 -28.84
C LYS A 80 38.96 -0.72 -30.30
N TRP A 81 38.77 0.58 -30.63
CA TRP A 81 38.57 1.00 -32.01
C TRP A 81 39.89 0.96 -32.81
N THR A 82 39.84 0.38 -33.98
CA THR A 82 41.00 0.19 -34.88
C THR A 82 40.88 0.98 -36.19
N GLY A 83 40.08 2.04 -36.21
CA GLY A 83 39.84 2.85 -37.40
C GLY A 83 38.84 2.25 -38.40
N LYS A 84 38.25 1.08 -38.12
CA LYS A 84 37.24 0.41 -38.98
C LYS A 84 35.83 0.49 -38.36
N PRO A 85 34.78 0.39 -39.20
CA PRO A 85 33.44 0.25 -38.71
C PRO A 85 33.26 -0.93 -37.74
N LEU A 86 32.49 -0.77 -36.69
CA LEU A 86 32.23 -1.80 -35.69
C LEU A 86 30.91 -2.55 -36.01
N ASP A 87 30.97 -3.87 -36.03
CA ASP A 87 29.76 -4.75 -36.00
C ASP A 87 29.70 -5.41 -34.62
N VAL A 88 28.76 -4.96 -33.79
CA VAL A 88 28.73 -5.32 -32.39
C VAL A 88 27.47 -6.14 -32.10
N LEU A 89 27.72 -7.38 -31.67
CA LEU A 89 26.66 -8.27 -31.21
C LEU A 89 26.55 -8.14 -29.67
N LEU A 90 25.54 -7.48 -29.18
CA LEU A 90 25.26 -7.44 -27.74
C LEU A 90 24.76 -8.82 -27.29
N LYS A 91 25.35 -9.31 -26.24
CA LYS A 91 24.88 -10.52 -25.54
C LYS A 91 23.94 -10.09 -24.42
N ASP A 92 22.84 -10.83 -24.25
CA ASP A 92 21.98 -10.65 -23.12
C ASP A 92 22.80 -10.66 -21.82
N ASP A 93 22.50 -9.72 -20.90
CA ASP A 93 23.18 -9.69 -19.62
C ASP A 93 22.67 -10.86 -18.75
N THR A 94 23.24 -12.04 -18.99
CA THR A 94 22.92 -13.25 -18.23
C THR A 94 23.63 -13.32 -16.89
N GLN A 95 24.30 -12.25 -16.45
CA GLN A 95 24.90 -12.17 -15.12
C GLN A 95 23.86 -11.87 -14.04
N LEU A 96 22.91 -12.75 -13.85
CA LEU A 96 22.04 -12.85 -12.67
C LEU A 96 22.79 -13.29 -11.39
N LEU A 97 24.11 -13.38 -11.43
CA LEU A 97 24.94 -13.79 -10.29
C LEU A 97 25.09 -12.72 -9.20
N GLY A 98 24.53 -11.53 -9.39
CA GLY A 98 24.66 -10.40 -8.47
C GLY A 98 23.37 -9.65 -8.16
N GLU A 99 22.18 -10.22 -8.39
CA GLU A 99 20.94 -9.55 -8.03
C GLU A 99 20.89 -9.35 -6.52
N VAL A 100 20.96 -8.08 -6.11
CA VAL A 100 20.95 -7.65 -4.71
C VAL A 100 19.58 -7.17 -4.39
N VAL A 101 18.92 -7.85 -3.48
CA VAL A 101 17.56 -7.49 -3.01
C VAL A 101 17.61 -6.81 -1.64
N VAL A 102 16.63 -5.96 -1.40
CA VAL A 102 16.44 -5.32 -0.09
C VAL A 102 15.68 -6.28 0.82
N THR A 103 16.29 -6.62 1.95
CA THR A 103 15.72 -7.50 2.96
C THR A 103 15.29 -6.70 4.21
N ALA A 104 14.98 -7.39 5.30
CA ALA A 104 14.58 -6.76 6.56
C ALA A 104 15.61 -5.73 7.05
N LEU A 105 15.12 -4.66 7.69
CA LEU A 105 15.90 -3.51 8.19
C LEU A 105 16.66 -2.75 7.09
N GLY A 106 16.23 -2.86 5.82
CA GLY A 106 16.87 -2.18 4.68
C GLY A 106 18.23 -2.76 4.27
N MET A 107 18.55 -3.97 4.72
CA MET A 107 19.82 -4.61 4.39
C MET A 107 19.82 -5.14 2.96
N LYS A 108 20.87 -4.82 2.21
CA LYS A 108 21.08 -5.33 0.86
C LYS A 108 21.80 -6.69 0.93
N ARG A 109 21.22 -7.71 0.31
CA ARG A 109 21.74 -9.08 0.29
C ARG A 109 21.65 -9.65 -1.13
N GLU A 110 22.61 -10.48 -1.50
CA GLU A 110 22.53 -11.24 -2.76
C GLU A 110 21.35 -12.22 -2.67
N GLU A 111 20.44 -12.23 -3.65
CA GLU A 111 19.28 -13.13 -3.69
C GLU A 111 19.67 -14.60 -3.57
N LYS A 112 20.80 -14.99 -4.22
CA LYS A 112 21.31 -16.36 -4.14
C LYS A 112 21.67 -16.80 -2.73
N ALA A 113 22.04 -15.88 -1.84
CA ALA A 113 22.42 -16.17 -0.45
C ALA A 113 21.23 -16.37 0.47
N LEU A 114 20.01 -15.95 0.08
CA LEU A 114 18.85 -16.00 0.95
C LEU A 114 18.31 -17.41 1.14
N GLY A 115 18.11 -17.81 2.40
CA GLY A 115 17.49 -19.08 2.79
C GLY A 115 15.95 -19.05 2.83
N TYR A 116 15.30 -17.95 2.43
CA TYR A 116 13.86 -17.73 2.43
C TYR A 116 13.40 -17.03 1.15
N ALA A 117 12.09 -17.06 0.88
CA ALA A 117 11.51 -16.45 -0.32
C ALA A 117 11.34 -14.94 -0.18
N VAL A 118 11.85 -14.19 -1.14
CA VAL A 118 11.64 -12.74 -1.33
C VAL A 118 11.22 -12.52 -2.77
N THR A 119 10.34 -11.56 -3.00
CA THR A 119 10.04 -11.06 -4.35
C THR A 119 10.29 -9.56 -4.35
N GLU A 120 11.16 -9.10 -5.23
CA GLU A 120 11.41 -7.68 -5.46
C GLU A 120 10.81 -7.26 -6.80
N LEU A 121 10.14 -6.12 -6.81
CA LEU A 121 9.61 -5.46 -8.00
C LEU A 121 10.31 -4.12 -8.16
N LYS A 122 10.75 -3.82 -9.36
CA LYS A 122 11.34 -2.52 -9.72
C LYS A 122 10.25 -1.50 -10.02
N SER A 123 10.59 -0.22 -9.98
CA SER A 123 9.63 0.88 -10.23
C SER A 123 8.93 0.77 -11.59
N GLU A 124 9.61 0.25 -12.61
CA GLU A 124 9.08 0.09 -13.97
C GLU A 124 7.96 -0.96 -14.04
N GLU A 125 7.94 -1.89 -13.09
CA GLU A 125 6.91 -2.94 -12.98
C GLU A 125 5.69 -2.48 -12.18
N LEU A 126 5.75 -1.30 -11.54
CA LEU A 126 4.70 -0.78 -10.68
C LEU A 126 3.75 0.14 -11.45
N TYR A 127 2.47 0.07 -11.11
CA TYR A 127 1.46 0.98 -11.66
C TYR A 127 1.45 2.27 -10.84
N THR A 128 1.84 3.39 -11.43
CA THR A 128 1.97 4.69 -10.72
C THR A 128 0.65 5.47 -10.64
N ASN A 129 -0.36 5.07 -11.41
CA ASN A 129 -1.62 5.81 -11.51
C ASN A 129 -2.63 5.54 -10.38
N THR A 130 -2.38 4.59 -9.49
CA THR A 130 -3.26 4.30 -8.35
C THR A 130 -3.08 5.31 -7.22
N VAL A 131 -4.12 5.55 -6.42
CA VAL A 131 -4.00 6.33 -5.17
C VAL A 131 -3.29 5.49 -4.11
N ASN A 132 -3.66 4.22 -3.99
CA ASN A 132 -2.99 3.27 -3.11
C ASN A 132 -1.94 2.48 -3.90
N PRO A 133 -0.63 2.74 -3.71
CA PRO A 133 0.43 2.12 -4.52
C PRO A 133 0.52 0.60 -4.36
N VAL A 134 0.01 0.05 -3.27
CA VAL A 134 0.05 -1.37 -3.00
C VAL A 134 -0.91 -2.16 -3.90
N ALA A 135 -1.98 -1.54 -4.39
CA ALA A 135 -2.86 -2.16 -5.39
C ALA A 135 -2.09 -2.56 -6.67
N SER A 136 -0.95 -1.92 -6.96
CA SER A 136 -0.10 -2.26 -8.10
C SER A 136 0.61 -3.61 -7.99
N LEU A 137 0.66 -4.22 -6.80
CA LEU A 137 1.25 -5.53 -6.55
C LEU A 137 0.31 -6.68 -6.92
N GLN A 138 -0.97 -6.39 -7.17
CA GLN A 138 -1.98 -7.40 -7.48
C GLN A 138 -1.60 -8.20 -8.73
N GLY A 139 -1.59 -9.54 -8.60
CA GLY A 139 -1.23 -10.45 -9.68
C GLY A 139 0.25 -10.54 -10.02
N LYS A 140 1.14 -9.75 -9.36
CA LYS A 140 2.58 -9.73 -9.64
C LYS A 140 3.42 -10.52 -8.64
N VAL A 141 2.88 -10.80 -7.45
CA VAL A 141 3.61 -11.46 -6.38
C VAL A 141 2.88 -12.75 -5.97
N ALA A 142 3.50 -13.87 -6.20
CA ALA A 142 2.96 -15.18 -5.83
C ALA A 142 2.73 -15.29 -4.31
N GLY A 143 1.56 -15.84 -3.89
CA GLY A 143 1.19 -15.99 -2.49
C GLY A 143 0.78 -14.68 -1.80
N VAL A 144 0.49 -13.62 -2.56
CA VAL A 144 -0.06 -12.36 -2.08
C VAL A 144 -1.46 -12.19 -2.66
N GLU A 145 -2.43 -12.03 -1.79
CA GLU A 145 -3.81 -11.71 -2.12
C GLU A 145 -4.11 -10.26 -1.74
N ILE A 146 -4.68 -9.51 -2.67
CA ILE A 146 -5.03 -8.11 -2.47
C ILE A 146 -6.51 -7.94 -2.76
N SER A 147 -7.26 -7.48 -1.76
CA SER A 147 -8.67 -7.12 -1.85
C SER A 147 -8.82 -5.63 -1.60
N ASN A 148 -9.41 -4.92 -2.54
CA ASN A 148 -9.73 -3.51 -2.37
C ASN A 148 -11.09 -3.39 -1.68
N SER A 149 -11.25 -2.39 -0.81
CA SER A 149 -12.55 -2.02 -0.27
C SER A 149 -13.37 -1.28 -1.33
N ASP A 150 -14.68 -1.21 -1.13
CA ASP A 150 -15.57 -0.39 -1.95
C ASP A 150 -15.65 1.09 -1.49
N GLY A 151 -14.76 1.50 -0.58
CA GLY A 151 -14.56 2.89 -0.14
C GLY A 151 -14.09 3.86 -1.22
N GLY A 152 -14.04 3.41 -2.48
CA GLY A 152 -13.68 4.22 -3.64
C GLY A 152 -12.17 4.28 -3.90
N ILE A 153 -11.76 5.37 -4.56
CA ILE A 153 -10.40 5.51 -5.11
C ILE A 153 -9.28 5.55 -4.07
N PHE A 154 -9.57 5.96 -2.85
CA PHE A 154 -8.60 6.01 -1.75
C PHE A 154 -8.91 5.01 -0.64
N GLY A 155 -9.92 4.16 -0.84
CA GLY A 155 -10.26 3.08 0.07
C GLY A 155 -9.08 2.19 0.42
N SER A 156 -9.16 1.54 1.56
CA SER A 156 -8.11 0.63 2.02
C SER A 156 -8.01 -0.60 1.11
N ALA A 157 -6.79 -1.08 0.96
CA ALA A 157 -6.54 -2.38 0.35
C ALA A 157 -6.09 -3.34 1.45
N LYS A 158 -6.78 -4.46 1.59
CA LYS A 158 -6.36 -5.55 2.46
C LYS A 158 -5.38 -6.43 1.72
N ILE A 159 -4.19 -6.57 2.28
CA ILE A 159 -3.17 -7.49 1.77
C ILE A 159 -3.05 -8.66 2.72
N GLN A 160 -3.05 -9.86 2.17
CA GLN A 160 -2.70 -11.08 2.88
C GLN A 160 -1.52 -11.76 2.20
N ILE A 161 -0.51 -12.10 2.98
CA ILE A 161 0.65 -12.86 2.52
C ILE A 161 0.52 -14.26 3.10
N ARG A 162 0.36 -15.28 2.23
CA ARG A 162 0.21 -16.70 2.63
C ARG A 162 -1.03 -16.97 3.51
N GLY A 163 -2.08 -16.13 3.42
CA GLY A 163 -3.33 -16.31 4.16
C GLY A 163 -3.32 -15.69 5.57
N ALA A 164 -4.39 -15.95 6.33
CA ALA A 164 -4.55 -15.46 7.70
C ALA A 164 -3.70 -16.25 8.68
N SER A 165 -2.98 -15.59 9.57
CA SER A 165 -2.10 -16.21 10.58
C SER A 165 -2.61 -16.09 12.01
N THR A 166 -3.61 -15.26 12.28
CA THR A 166 -4.24 -15.09 13.60
C THR A 166 -5.75 -14.91 13.47
N LEU A 167 -6.50 -15.30 14.49
CA LEU A 167 -7.96 -15.21 14.53
C LEU A 167 -8.46 -13.87 15.09
N GLY A 168 -7.68 -13.20 15.91
CA GLY A 168 -8.14 -12.06 16.71
C GLY A 168 -7.52 -10.72 16.34
N SER A 169 -6.61 -10.64 15.37
CA SER A 169 -5.92 -9.40 15.02
C SER A 169 -5.86 -9.14 13.51
N ASN A 170 -5.34 -7.98 13.15
CA ASN A 170 -5.10 -7.60 11.77
C ASN A 170 -4.10 -8.57 11.13
N ASN A 171 -4.51 -9.25 10.06
CA ASN A 171 -3.68 -10.19 9.29
C ASN A 171 -2.89 -9.54 8.14
N GLN A 172 -2.78 -8.22 8.13
CA GLN A 172 -2.05 -7.50 7.10
C GLN A 172 -0.55 -7.40 7.40
N PRO A 173 0.33 -7.40 6.38
CA PRO A 173 1.76 -7.17 6.57
C PRO A 173 2.03 -5.73 7.03
N ILE A 174 3.20 -5.51 7.62
CA ILE A 174 3.69 -4.15 7.84
C ILE A 174 4.21 -3.55 6.54
N TYR A 175 4.12 -2.22 6.44
CA TYR A 175 4.75 -1.45 5.38
C TYR A 175 5.94 -0.69 5.94
N VAL A 176 7.07 -0.78 5.25
CA VAL A 176 8.31 -0.11 5.66
C VAL A 176 8.81 0.73 4.51
N VAL A 177 8.92 2.03 4.70
CA VAL A 177 9.42 2.97 3.68
C VAL A 177 10.72 3.57 4.15
N ASP A 178 11.83 3.27 3.48
CA ASP A 178 13.20 3.67 3.88
C ASP A 178 13.49 3.42 5.38
N GLY A 179 13.03 2.30 5.93
CA GLY A 179 13.20 1.93 7.34
C GLY A 179 12.12 2.45 8.30
N VAL A 180 11.24 3.35 7.87
CA VAL A 180 10.10 3.84 8.66
C VAL A 180 8.92 2.89 8.53
N ILE A 181 8.43 2.36 9.65
CA ILE A 181 7.24 1.50 9.68
C ILE A 181 6.00 2.39 9.66
N LEU A 182 5.06 2.11 8.75
CA LEU A 182 3.81 2.83 8.60
C LEU A 182 2.66 2.10 9.30
N ASP A 183 1.69 2.86 9.76
CA ASP A 183 0.41 2.33 10.24
C ASP A 183 -0.43 1.89 9.03
N ASN A 184 -0.77 0.61 8.97
CA ASN A 184 -1.62 0.03 7.93
C ASN A 184 -3.07 -0.18 8.36
N SER A 185 -3.45 0.31 9.52
CA SER A 185 -4.84 0.25 9.97
C SER A 185 -5.74 1.05 9.04
N THR A 186 -6.91 0.50 8.72
CA THR A 186 -7.96 1.21 8.01
C THR A 186 -8.44 2.38 8.86
N GLN A 187 -8.57 3.53 8.24
CA GLN A 187 -9.04 4.74 8.89
C GLN A 187 -10.43 5.06 8.36
N GLY A 188 -11.41 5.06 9.24
CA GLY A 188 -12.78 5.27 8.83
C GLY A 188 -13.70 5.62 9.99
N ARG A 189 -14.97 5.78 9.67
CA ARG A 189 -16.06 5.93 10.61
C ARG A 189 -16.91 4.67 10.55
N ASP A 190 -17.36 4.21 11.71
CA ASP A 190 -18.31 3.08 11.84
C ASP A 190 -17.86 1.80 11.12
N MET A 191 -16.55 1.50 11.21
CA MET A 191 -15.93 0.33 10.59
C MET A 191 -16.17 -0.99 11.34
N ASP A 192 -17.01 -0.97 12.38
CA ASP A 192 -17.25 -2.13 13.25
C ASP A 192 -18.17 -3.20 12.64
N GLY A 193 -18.52 -3.04 11.37
CA GLY A 193 -18.86 -4.16 10.49
C GLY A 193 -20.33 -4.38 10.19
N GLU A 194 -21.26 -3.60 10.71
CA GLU A 194 -22.70 -3.83 10.45
C GLU A 194 -23.46 -2.62 9.88
N GLU A 195 -22.84 -1.46 9.74
CA GLU A 195 -23.53 -0.26 9.27
C GLU A 195 -23.29 0.01 7.78
N ILE A 196 -24.41 0.23 7.06
CA ILE A 196 -24.45 0.61 5.63
C ILE A 196 -23.68 1.91 5.36
N ASP A 197 -23.50 2.74 6.38
CA ASP A 197 -22.86 4.06 6.30
C ASP A 197 -21.38 4.07 6.69
N ALA A 198 -20.73 2.92 6.77
CA ALA A 198 -19.29 2.83 7.02
C ALA A 198 -18.49 3.64 6.00
N ILE A 199 -17.58 4.48 6.48
CA ILE A 199 -16.75 5.36 5.66
C ILE A 199 -15.30 4.93 5.77
N ASP A 200 -14.71 4.50 4.66
CA ASP A 200 -13.32 4.10 4.54
C ASP A 200 -12.47 5.21 3.90
N TYR A 201 -11.62 5.85 4.69
CA TYR A 201 -10.64 6.84 4.22
C TYR A 201 -9.29 6.22 3.84
N GLY A 202 -9.20 4.89 3.75
CA GLY A 202 -7.95 4.20 3.44
C GLY A 202 -6.96 4.17 4.61
N ASN A 203 -5.74 3.78 4.29
CA ASN A 203 -4.60 3.77 5.22
C ASN A 203 -3.54 4.80 4.81
N GLU A 204 -2.42 4.85 5.54
CA GLU A 204 -1.34 5.81 5.29
C GLU A 204 -0.66 5.67 3.92
N LEU A 205 -0.82 4.54 3.22
CA LEU A 205 -0.17 4.30 1.93
C LEU A 205 -0.64 5.26 0.84
N LYS A 206 -1.87 5.79 0.93
CA LYS A 206 -2.38 6.81 0.00
C LYS A 206 -1.55 8.11 0.01
N ASN A 207 -0.77 8.35 1.10
CA ASN A 207 0.10 9.50 1.26
C ASN A 207 1.48 9.32 0.59
N LEU A 208 1.77 8.15 0.01
CA LEU A 208 3.01 7.88 -0.70
C LEU A 208 2.89 8.24 -2.18
N ASN A 209 3.99 8.74 -2.75
CA ASN A 209 4.10 8.96 -4.18
C ASN A 209 4.79 7.75 -4.85
N PRO A 210 4.09 6.94 -5.68
CA PRO A 210 4.70 5.78 -6.32
C PRO A 210 5.84 6.12 -7.29
N ASP A 211 5.85 7.34 -7.86
CA ASP A 211 6.92 7.78 -8.76
C ASP A 211 8.29 7.92 -8.05
N ASP A 212 8.28 8.02 -6.72
CA ASP A 212 9.51 8.06 -5.91
C ASP A 212 10.05 6.66 -5.56
N PHE A 213 9.34 5.58 -5.88
CA PHE A 213 9.80 4.22 -5.55
C PHE A 213 10.94 3.80 -6.46
N GLU A 214 11.96 3.17 -5.89
CA GLU A 214 13.03 2.48 -6.60
C GLU A 214 12.72 0.99 -6.69
N THR A 215 12.43 0.38 -5.52
CA THR A 215 12.05 -1.05 -5.42
C THR A 215 10.97 -1.26 -4.38
N VAL A 216 10.20 -2.34 -4.57
CA VAL A 216 9.25 -2.87 -3.57
C VAL A 216 9.56 -4.34 -3.35
N SER A 217 10.05 -4.68 -2.16
CA SER A 217 10.39 -6.05 -1.77
C SER A 217 9.31 -6.61 -0.87
N VAL A 218 8.76 -7.77 -1.20
CA VAL A 218 7.77 -8.48 -0.40
C VAL A 218 8.41 -9.62 0.35
N LEU A 219 8.48 -9.51 1.67
CA LEU A 219 9.04 -10.49 2.59
C LEU A 219 7.91 -11.40 3.11
N LYS A 220 7.88 -12.66 2.62
CA LYS A 220 6.71 -13.54 2.78
C LYS A 220 6.76 -14.47 4.00
N GLY A 221 7.95 -14.90 4.40
CA GLY A 221 8.14 -15.91 5.45
C GLY A 221 8.51 -15.32 6.79
N ALA A 222 8.23 -16.05 7.87
CA ALA A 222 8.61 -15.65 9.23
C ALA A 222 10.12 -15.42 9.39
N ALA A 223 10.98 -16.20 8.72
CA ALA A 223 12.42 -16.01 8.72
C ALA A 223 12.84 -14.66 8.09
N ALA A 224 12.14 -14.25 7.01
CA ALA A 224 12.37 -12.96 6.36
C ALA A 224 11.98 -11.77 7.26
N THR A 225 11.01 -11.93 8.16
CA THR A 225 10.43 -10.84 8.97
C THR A 225 10.79 -10.89 10.45
N ALA A 226 11.48 -11.94 10.92
CA ALA A 226 11.89 -12.09 12.31
C ALA A 226 12.63 -10.86 12.87
N LEU A 227 13.39 -10.16 12.03
CA LEU A 227 14.11 -8.94 12.39
C LEU A 227 13.20 -7.74 12.69
N TYR A 228 11.94 -7.73 12.22
CA TYR A 228 10.93 -6.72 12.58
C TYR A 228 10.18 -7.06 13.88
N GLY A 229 10.45 -8.24 14.46
CA GLY A 229 9.84 -8.69 15.71
C GLY A 229 8.34 -8.90 15.63
N SER A 230 7.62 -8.54 16.69
CA SER A 230 6.16 -8.68 16.80
C SER A 230 5.38 -8.01 15.65
N ARG A 231 5.91 -6.94 15.09
CA ARG A 231 5.27 -6.20 14.00
C ARG A 231 5.31 -6.97 12.67
N GLY A 232 6.29 -7.87 12.48
CA GLY A 232 6.50 -8.64 11.24
C GLY A 232 5.76 -9.97 11.14
N LEU A 233 4.83 -10.30 12.06
CA LEU A 233 4.13 -11.59 12.11
C LEU A 233 3.50 -12.00 10.77
N ASN A 234 2.89 -11.06 10.07
CA ASN A 234 2.10 -11.27 8.84
C ASN A 234 2.89 -10.98 7.56
N GLY A 235 4.21 -10.85 7.65
CA GLY A 235 5.03 -10.43 6.52
C GLY A 235 5.36 -8.94 6.51
N ALA A 236 6.12 -8.52 5.52
CA ALA A 236 6.46 -7.10 5.33
C ALA A 236 6.54 -6.74 3.86
N VAL A 237 6.09 -5.53 3.53
CA VAL A 237 6.29 -4.87 2.24
C VAL A 237 7.28 -3.74 2.45
N VAL A 238 8.50 -3.91 1.94
CA VAL A 238 9.60 -2.96 2.11
C VAL A 238 9.74 -2.14 0.84
N ILE A 239 9.55 -0.84 0.97
CA ILE A 239 9.61 0.14 -0.12
C ILE A 239 10.90 0.93 0.03
N THR A 240 11.73 0.94 -1.00
CA THR A 240 12.92 1.79 -1.07
C THR A 240 12.64 2.93 -2.04
N THR A 241 12.87 4.17 -1.60
CA THR A 241 12.70 5.33 -2.48
C THR A 241 13.97 5.65 -3.26
N LYS A 242 13.80 6.28 -4.42
CA LYS A 242 14.88 6.74 -5.28
C LYS A 242 15.88 7.62 -4.53
N GLY A 243 17.13 7.53 -4.89
CA GLY A 243 18.22 8.34 -4.35
C GLY A 243 19.06 8.98 -5.45
N GLY A 244 19.99 9.85 -5.08
CA GLY A 244 20.91 10.48 -6.02
C GLY A 244 21.89 9.51 -6.68
N GLY A 245 22.12 8.33 -6.07
CA GLY A 245 23.02 7.30 -6.60
C GLY A 245 24.45 7.81 -6.81
N LYS A 246 25.22 7.11 -7.65
CA LYS A 246 26.54 7.55 -8.13
C LYS A 246 26.45 8.34 -9.44
N PHE A 247 25.32 9.00 -9.68
CA PHE A 247 25.10 9.77 -10.89
C PHE A 247 26.04 10.99 -10.91
N LYS A 248 26.96 11.01 -11.88
CA LYS A 248 27.83 12.18 -12.08
C LYS A 248 27.07 13.18 -12.94
N GLY A 249 26.70 14.32 -12.36
CA GLY A 249 25.98 15.37 -13.04
C GLY A 249 24.61 15.67 -12.43
N PHE A 250 23.68 16.13 -13.26
CA PHE A 250 22.37 16.60 -12.88
C PHE A 250 21.33 16.02 -13.85
N GLY A 251 20.31 15.36 -13.31
CA GLY A 251 19.21 14.80 -14.09
C GLY A 251 17.87 15.33 -13.60
N VAL A 252 16.96 15.61 -14.55
CA VAL A 252 15.58 16.02 -14.29
C VAL A 252 14.66 15.05 -15.00
N ASP A 253 13.73 14.48 -14.24
CA ASP A 253 12.68 13.61 -14.77
C ASP A 253 11.32 14.27 -14.54
N VAL A 254 10.50 14.35 -15.59
CA VAL A 254 9.13 14.88 -15.53
C VAL A 254 8.19 13.79 -15.99
N THR A 255 7.25 13.42 -15.13
CA THR A 255 6.22 12.41 -15.43
C THR A 255 4.84 13.06 -15.34
N GLN A 256 4.05 12.91 -16.39
CA GLN A 256 2.65 13.31 -16.41
C GLN A 256 1.79 12.09 -16.75
N THR A 257 0.87 11.73 -15.85
CA THR A 257 -0.08 10.63 -16.08
C THR A 257 -1.50 11.19 -16.08
N LEU A 258 -2.27 10.80 -17.08
CA LEU A 258 -3.69 11.10 -17.20
C LEU A 258 -4.45 9.77 -17.26
N GLY A 259 -5.61 9.70 -16.61
CA GLY A 259 -6.44 8.50 -16.61
C GLY A 259 -7.92 8.85 -16.63
N ILE A 260 -8.68 7.97 -17.26
CA ILE A 260 -10.14 7.97 -17.27
C ILE A 260 -10.60 6.64 -16.73
N ASP A 261 -11.47 6.68 -15.73
CA ASP A 261 -12.02 5.50 -15.06
C ASP A 261 -13.51 5.37 -15.42
N HIS A 262 -13.93 4.16 -15.79
CA HIS A 262 -15.32 3.85 -16.15
C HIS A 262 -15.77 2.55 -15.52
N ALA A 263 -16.90 2.59 -14.83
CA ALA A 263 -17.56 1.38 -14.32
C ALA A 263 -18.20 0.63 -15.49
N TYR A 264 -17.67 -0.54 -15.86
CA TYR A 264 -18.09 -1.28 -17.08
C TYR A 264 -18.80 -2.59 -16.78
N LYS A 265 -18.81 -3.07 -15.53
CA LYS A 265 -19.38 -4.36 -15.16
C LYS A 265 -20.01 -4.27 -13.78
N GLN A 266 -21.23 -4.80 -13.66
CA GLN A 266 -21.89 -5.02 -12.39
C GLN A 266 -21.96 -6.52 -12.06
N PRO A 267 -22.14 -6.91 -10.78
CA PRO A 267 -22.44 -8.28 -10.40
C PRO A 267 -23.66 -8.81 -11.15
N GLY A 268 -23.68 -10.12 -11.44
CA GLY A 268 -24.86 -10.76 -12.02
C GLY A 268 -26.02 -10.74 -11.03
N ILE A 269 -27.11 -10.10 -11.42
CA ILE A 269 -28.37 -10.09 -10.67
C ILE A 269 -29.40 -10.93 -11.43
N GLN A 270 -30.36 -11.50 -10.71
CA GLN A 270 -31.45 -12.21 -11.36
C GLN A 270 -32.36 -11.22 -12.11
N THR A 271 -32.75 -11.55 -13.34
CA THR A 271 -33.57 -10.73 -14.22
C THR A 271 -34.77 -11.51 -14.78
N VAL A 272 -35.18 -12.56 -14.08
CA VAL A 272 -36.29 -13.44 -14.49
C VAL A 272 -37.56 -13.08 -13.72
N TYR A 273 -37.43 -12.81 -12.41
CA TYR A 273 -38.53 -12.50 -11.51
C TYR A 273 -38.47 -11.10 -10.98
N GLY A 274 -39.59 -10.40 -10.94
CA GLY A 274 -39.71 -9.06 -10.42
C GLY A 274 -39.92 -8.98 -8.92
N PRO A 275 -40.30 -7.78 -8.41
CA PRO A 275 -40.49 -7.53 -6.99
C PRO A 275 -41.50 -8.46 -6.32
N GLY A 276 -41.17 -8.97 -5.14
CA GLY A 276 -42.02 -9.84 -4.34
C GLY A 276 -41.30 -10.35 -3.08
N ALA A 277 -42.02 -10.48 -1.96
CA ALA A 277 -41.42 -10.74 -0.65
C ALA A 277 -41.07 -12.22 -0.37
N ARG A 278 -41.87 -13.17 -0.89
CA ARG A 278 -41.70 -14.61 -0.62
C ARG A 278 -42.20 -15.45 -1.78
N PRO A 279 -41.58 -16.59 -2.08
CA PRO A 279 -42.13 -17.58 -3.00
C PRO A 279 -43.49 -18.07 -2.45
N GLY A 280 -44.55 -17.99 -3.22
CA GLY A 280 -45.86 -18.51 -2.86
C GLY A 280 -46.63 -17.70 -1.80
N ARG A 281 -46.25 -16.47 -1.47
CA ARG A 281 -46.96 -15.58 -0.54
C ARG A 281 -47.36 -14.25 -1.16
N ILE A 282 -48.00 -14.30 -2.31
CA ILE A 282 -48.52 -13.12 -2.96
C ILE A 282 -50.07 -13.24 -2.99
N GLY A 283 -50.73 -12.60 -2.02
CA GLY A 283 -52.18 -12.57 -1.89
C GLY A 283 -52.79 -13.77 -1.17
N TYR A 284 -53.58 -13.52 -0.15
CA TYR A 284 -54.56 -14.51 0.38
C TYR A 284 -55.72 -14.51 -0.57
N GLY A 285 -55.95 -15.63 -1.26
CA GLY A 285 -57.26 -15.90 -1.83
C GLY A 285 -58.29 -15.95 -0.69
N GLU A 286 -59.52 -15.50 -0.91
CA GLU A 286 -60.59 -15.46 0.06
C GLU A 286 -60.92 -16.81 0.75
N ASN A 287 -60.36 -17.91 0.26
CA ASN A 287 -60.53 -19.27 0.79
C ASN A 287 -59.26 -19.94 1.36
N GLY A 288 -58.21 -19.18 1.67
CA GLY A 288 -57.12 -19.60 2.57
C GLY A 288 -56.09 -20.60 2.00
N ASN A 289 -56.23 -21.19 0.83
CA ASN A 289 -55.44 -22.32 0.42
C ASN A 289 -54.76 -22.28 -0.99
N THR A 290 -54.89 -21.18 -1.71
CA THR A 290 -54.24 -21.12 -3.04
C THR A 290 -53.47 -19.80 -3.19
N TRP A 291 -52.14 -19.90 -3.25
CA TRP A 291 -51.27 -18.75 -3.50
C TRP A 291 -51.20 -18.50 -5.00
N ILE A 292 -51.89 -17.45 -5.49
CA ILE A 292 -51.75 -17.01 -6.88
C ILE A 292 -50.80 -15.81 -6.88
N PRO A 293 -49.67 -15.90 -7.59
CA PRO A 293 -48.81 -14.72 -7.75
C PRO A 293 -49.59 -13.60 -8.44
N THR A 294 -49.62 -12.44 -7.84
CA THR A 294 -50.28 -11.26 -8.40
C THR A 294 -49.32 -10.09 -8.37
N TYR A 295 -49.53 -9.12 -9.26
CA TYR A 295 -48.82 -7.83 -9.16
C TYR A 295 -49.30 -7.09 -7.90
N TYR A 296 -48.38 -6.35 -7.29
CA TYR A 296 -48.79 -5.30 -6.37
C TYR A 296 -49.70 -4.32 -7.12
N THR A 297 -50.75 -3.85 -6.51
CA THR A 297 -51.74 -2.97 -7.14
C THR A 297 -51.89 -1.66 -6.36
N ASN A 298 -52.10 -0.56 -7.11
CA ASN A 298 -52.50 0.73 -6.53
C ASN A 298 -53.97 0.71 -6.06
N ALA A 299 -54.47 1.80 -5.53
CA ALA A 299 -55.85 1.92 -5.06
C ALA A 299 -56.90 1.73 -6.16
N LYS A 300 -56.54 1.76 -7.45
CA LYS A 300 -57.42 1.51 -8.60
C LYS A 300 -57.34 0.07 -9.09
N GLY A 301 -56.57 -0.80 -8.42
CA GLY A 301 -56.39 -2.19 -8.83
C GLY A 301 -55.42 -2.37 -9.99
N GLU A 302 -54.67 -1.36 -10.41
CA GLU A 302 -53.68 -1.43 -11.48
C GLU A 302 -52.32 -1.89 -10.97
N PRO A 303 -51.52 -2.67 -11.74
CA PRO A 303 -50.17 -3.05 -11.35
C PRO A 303 -49.31 -1.83 -10.97
N SER A 304 -48.60 -1.89 -9.81
CA SER A 304 -47.85 -0.78 -9.28
C SER A 304 -46.60 -1.27 -8.53
N LEU A 305 -45.49 -0.52 -8.59
CA LEU A 305 -44.31 -0.71 -7.76
C LEU A 305 -44.45 -0.07 -6.38
N ILE A 306 -45.45 0.81 -6.21
CA ILE A 306 -45.67 1.51 -4.94
C ILE A 306 -46.12 0.49 -3.88
N GLY A 307 -45.31 0.38 -2.81
CA GLY A 307 -45.54 -0.59 -1.74
C GLY A 307 -45.08 -2.02 -2.04
N ALA A 308 -44.55 -2.27 -3.25
CA ALA A 308 -43.97 -3.56 -3.59
C ALA A 308 -42.71 -3.86 -2.78
N SER A 309 -42.52 -5.14 -2.43
CA SER A 309 -41.27 -5.58 -1.81
C SER A 309 -40.11 -5.46 -2.80
N THR A 310 -38.94 -5.08 -2.31
CA THR A 310 -37.71 -5.01 -3.12
C THR A 310 -37.06 -6.37 -3.38
N LEU A 311 -37.54 -7.45 -2.75
CA LEU A 311 -37.03 -8.81 -2.96
C LEU A 311 -37.52 -9.37 -4.31
N GLY A 312 -36.71 -10.15 -4.99
CA GLY A 312 -36.97 -10.68 -6.31
C GLY A 312 -37.75 -12.02 -6.33
N TRP A 313 -38.85 -12.12 -5.57
CA TRP A 313 -39.67 -13.33 -5.46
C TRP A 313 -41.10 -13.16 -6.05
N GLY A 314 -41.26 -12.16 -6.91
CA GLY A 314 -42.55 -11.87 -7.54
C GLY A 314 -42.80 -12.66 -8.82
N LEU A 315 -43.67 -12.09 -9.69
CA LEU A 315 -43.99 -12.67 -10.99
C LEU A 315 -42.82 -12.62 -11.95
N PRO A 316 -42.72 -13.55 -12.92
CA PRO A 316 -41.79 -13.40 -14.03
C PRO A 316 -41.99 -12.07 -14.75
N TYR A 317 -40.88 -11.46 -15.20
CA TYR A 317 -40.95 -10.25 -15.99
C TYR A 317 -41.68 -10.48 -17.31
N ASP A 318 -42.57 -9.54 -17.68
CA ASP A 318 -43.32 -9.51 -18.94
C ASP A 318 -43.40 -8.06 -19.43
N SER A 319 -42.65 -7.74 -20.47
CA SER A 319 -42.58 -6.37 -21.01
C SER A 319 -43.89 -5.90 -21.67
N SER A 320 -44.84 -6.78 -21.91
CA SER A 320 -46.17 -6.41 -22.41
C SER A 320 -47.08 -5.82 -21.32
N VAL A 321 -46.74 -6.07 -20.06
CA VAL A 321 -47.49 -5.55 -18.92
C VAL A 321 -46.91 -4.18 -18.53
N MET A 322 -47.79 -3.18 -18.48
CA MET A 322 -47.45 -1.84 -18.00
C MET A 322 -47.73 -1.74 -16.50
N ILE A 323 -46.72 -1.32 -15.74
CA ILE A 323 -46.81 -1.14 -14.29
C ILE A 323 -46.60 0.32 -13.90
N GLU A 324 -47.30 0.77 -12.88
CA GLU A 324 -47.06 2.11 -12.31
C GLU A 324 -45.74 2.13 -11.56
N ASP A 325 -44.87 3.08 -11.92
CA ASP A 325 -43.60 3.35 -11.27
C ASP A 325 -43.78 4.18 -9.98
N TYR A 326 -42.72 4.40 -9.23
CA TYR A 326 -42.74 5.08 -7.92
C TYR A 326 -43.27 6.52 -7.96
N ASP A 327 -43.26 7.19 -9.11
CA ASP A 327 -43.82 8.56 -9.30
C ASP A 327 -45.13 8.59 -10.11
N GLY A 328 -45.77 7.43 -10.28
CA GLY A 328 -47.04 7.30 -11.03
C GLY A 328 -46.90 7.13 -12.52
N ARG A 329 -45.67 7.14 -13.08
CA ARG A 329 -45.36 6.90 -14.48
C ARG A 329 -45.64 5.45 -14.84
N LYS A 330 -46.18 5.19 -16.02
CA LYS A 330 -46.38 3.81 -16.55
C LYS A 330 -45.12 3.37 -17.28
N VAL A 331 -44.53 2.26 -16.83
CA VAL A 331 -43.31 1.65 -17.38
C VAL A 331 -43.55 0.18 -17.68
N PRO A 332 -42.85 -0.45 -18.64
CA PRO A 332 -42.93 -1.88 -18.87
C PRO A 332 -42.43 -2.68 -17.67
N TYR A 333 -43.12 -3.79 -17.34
CA TYR A 333 -42.65 -4.72 -16.31
C TYR A 333 -41.48 -5.53 -16.81
N SER A 334 -40.34 -4.92 -16.94
CA SER A 334 -39.09 -5.46 -17.51
C SER A 334 -37.87 -4.95 -16.77
N PRO A 335 -36.88 -5.80 -16.49
CA PRO A 335 -35.67 -5.38 -15.78
C PRO A 335 -34.86 -4.42 -16.64
N ILE A 336 -34.34 -3.36 -16.02
CA ILE A 336 -33.43 -2.41 -16.65
C ILE A 336 -32.02 -3.01 -16.62
N LYS A 337 -31.44 -3.17 -17.81
CA LYS A 337 -30.11 -3.72 -17.96
C LYS A 337 -29.07 -2.73 -17.43
N ASN A 338 -28.15 -3.22 -16.60
CA ASN A 338 -27.03 -2.44 -16.06
C ASN A 338 -27.43 -1.21 -15.21
N ASN A 339 -28.63 -1.22 -14.62
CA ASN A 339 -29.15 -0.10 -13.84
C ASN A 339 -28.25 0.33 -12.65
N MET A 340 -27.48 -0.60 -12.07
CA MET A 340 -26.50 -0.29 -11.03
C MET A 340 -25.33 0.54 -11.59
N LEU A 341 -24.93 0.31 -12.85
CA LEU A 341 -23.85 1.09 -13.48
C LEU A 341 -24.26 2.54 -13.71
N ASP A 342 -25.56 2.83 -13.86
CA ASP A 342 -26.09 4.18 -14.02
C ASP A 342 -25.97 5.05 -12.75
N MET A 343 -25.62 4.45 -11.61
CA MET A 343 -25.28 5.17 -10.37
C MET A 343 -23.85 5.75 -10.36
N TYR A 344 -23.03 5.38 -11.33
CA TYR A 344 -21.65 5.83 -11.46
C TYR A 344 -21.50 6.88 -12.57
N GLN A 345 -20.44 7.65 -12.49
CA GLN A 345 -20.01 8.63 -13.50
C GLN A 345 -18.65 8.25 -14.09
N LEU A 346 -18.21 8.96 -15.11
CA LEU A 346 -16.82 8.89 -15.57
C LEU A 346 -15.91 9.51 -14.52
N GLY A 347 -14.91 8.74 -14.08
CA GLY A 347 -13.84 9.23 -13.26
C GLY A 347 -12.71 9.83 -14.09
N PHE A 348 -12.01 10.80 -13.52
CA PHE A 348 -10.86 11.43 -14.16
C PHE A 348 -9.73 11.61 -13.16
N ASN A 349 -8.53 11.22 -13.54
CA ASN A 349 -7.37 11.34 -12.66
C ASN A 349 -6.16 11.93 -13.39
N THR A 350 -5.35 12.68 -12.64
CA THR A 350 -4.10 13.24 -13.13
C THR A 350 -3.03 13.12 -12.05
N ASN A 351 -1.80 12.83 -12.45
CA ASN A 351 -0.63 12.81 -11.59
C ASN A 351 0.53 13.48 -12.33
N THR A 352 1.08 14.54 -11.73
CA THR A 352 2.26 15.25 -12.23
C THR A 352 3.38 15.06 -11.23
N ASN A 353 4.52 14.58 -11.66
CA ASN A 353 5.72 14.41 -10.84
C ASN A 353 6.92 15.04 -11.54
N VAL A 354 7.68 15.83 -10.79
CA VAL A 354 8.96 16.39 -11.21
C VAL A 354 10.00 15.96 -10.21
N SER A 355 11.04 15.29 -10.67
CA SER A 355 12.16 14.90 -9.80
C SER A 355 13.50 15.37 -10.36
N VAL A 356 14.39 15.64 -9.44
CA VAL A 356 15.75 16.11 -9.72
C VAL A 356 16.71 15.25 -8.93
N ARG A 357 17.72 14.72 -9.60
CA ARG A 357 18.80 13.95 -8.97
C ARG A 357 20.16 14.43 -9.42
N GLY A 358 21.12 14.32 -8.55
CA GLY A 358 22.48 14.71 -8.89
C GLY A 358 23.48 14.26 -7.83
N GLY A 359 24.75 14.45 -8.15
CA GLY A 359 25.80 14.12 -7.20
C GLY A 359 27.19 14.06 -7.79
N ASN A 360 28.09 13.66 -6.93
CA ASN A 360 29.51 13.37 -7.22
C ASN A 360 29.95 12.20 -6.33
N GLU A 361 31.25 11.93 -6.27
CA GLU A 361 31.81 10.82 -5.48
C GLU A 361 31.60 10.95 -3.97
N LYS A 362 31.35 12.17 -3.46
CA LYS A 362 31.19 12.45 -2.03
C LYS A 362 29.76 12.79 -1.64
N THR A 363 28.99 13.38 -2.56
CA THR A 363 27.64 13.90 -2.25
C THR A 363 26.66 13.38 -3.27
N SER A 364 25.49 12.92 -2.83
CA SER A 364 24.37 12.62 -3.70
C SER A 364 23.09 13.26 -3.16
N PHE A 365 22.20 13.66 -4.05
CA PHE A 365 20.88 14.17 -3.68
C PHE A 365 19.79 13.72 -4.66
N TYR A 366 18.58 13.62 -4.13
CA TYR A 366 17.36 13.42 -4.85
C TYR A 366 16.29 14.32 -4.27
N SER A 367 15.48 14.93 -5.12
CA SER A 367 14.32 15.72 -4.69
C SER A 367 13.19 15.53 -5.69
N SER A 368 11.96 15.39 -5.19
CA SER A 368 10.76 15.31 -6.03
C SER A 368 9.64 16.17 -5.48
N VAL A 369 8.78 16.62 -6.39
CA VAL A 369 7.50 17.28 -6.09
C VAL A 369 6.44 16.60 -6.93
N SER A 370 5.33 16.20 -6.31
CA SER A 370 4.21 15.62 -7.04
C SER A 370 2.87 16.24 -6.65
N TYR A 371 1.96 16.32 -7.63
CA TYR A 371 0.57 16.68 -7.46
C TYR A 371 -0.33 15.64 -8.10
N LYS A 372 -1.24 15.09 -7.32
CA LYS A 372 -2.24 14.12 -7.78
C LYS A 372 -3.64 14.65 -7.49
N LYS A 373 -4.53 14.58 -8.50
CA LYS A 373 -5.94 14.88 -8.37
C LYS A 373 -6.77 13.78 -8.99
N VAL A 374 -7.81 13.34 -8.29
CA VAL A 374 -8.73 12.30 -8.77
C VAL A 374 -10.16 12.72 -8.47
N ASN A 375 -11.01 12.65 -9.50
CA ASN A 375 -12.45 12.63 -9.39
C ASN A 375 -12.89 11.20 -9.66
N ALA A 376 -13.57 10.58 -8.71
CA ALA A 376 -13.92 9.16 -8.79
C ALA A 376 -15.10 8.86 -9.71
N THR A 377 -15.33 7.58 -9.96
CA THR A 377 -16.54 7.09 -10.61
C THR A 377 -17.78 7.26 -9.74
N THR A 378 -17.64 7.28 -8.41
CA THR A 378 -18.73 7.67 -7.50
C THR A 378 -18.82 9.21 -7.46
N PRO A 379 -20.01 9.79 -7.67
CA PRO A 379 -20.17 11.25 -7.63
C PRO A 379 -19.72 11.85 -6.30
N ASN A 380 -19.18 13.07 -6.34
CA ASN A 380 -18.64 13.84 -5.21
C ASN A 380 -17.49 13.20 -4.42
N ASN A 381 -17.03 12.02 -4.82
CA ASN A 381 -15.84 11.39 -4.23
C ASN A 381 -14.58 11.92 -4.91
N THR A 382 -13.73 12.62 -4.18
CA THR A 382 -12.52 13.27 -4.74
C THR A 382 -11.31 13.06 -3.85
N PHE A 383 -10.13 13.10 -4.47
CA PHE A 383 -8.85 13.03 -3.78
C PHE A 383 -7.85 14.01 -4.37
N GLU A 384 -7.15 14.74 -3.51
CA GLU A 384 -6.00 15.57 -3.87
C GLU A 384 -4.81 15.25 -2.97
N ARG A 385 -3.61 15.23 -3.54
CA ARG A 385 -2.36 15.04 -2.79
C ARG A 385 -1.25 15.90 -3.36
N TYR A 386 -0.56 16.60 -2.47
CA TYR A 386 0.75 17.20 -2.71
C TYR A 386 1.78 16.36 -1.95
N ALA A 387 2.84 15.93 -2.59
CA ALA A 387 3.93 15.22 -1.94
C ALA A 387 5.27 15.82 -2.35
N PHE A 388 6.21 15.77 -1.41
CA PHE A 388 7.56 16.29 -1.56
C PHE A 388 8.54 15.34 -0.86
N LEU A 389 9.62 14.98 -1.53
CA LEU A 389 10.71 14.18 -1.00
C LEU A 389 12.04 14.89 -1.24
N VAL A 390 12.85 15.01 -0.21
CA VAL A 390 14.27 15.38 -0.31
C VAL A 390 15.10 14.32 0.38
N LYS A 391 16.14 13.85 -0.29
CA LYS A 391 17.06 12.83 0.21
C LYS A 391 18.48 13.22 -0.19
N GLY A 392 19.38 13.23 0.76
CA GLY A 392 20.77 13.57 0.53
C GLY A 392 21.72 12.69 1.33
N SER A 393 22.90 12.44 0.78
CA SER A 393 24.00 11.81 1.49
C SER A 393 25.31 12.54 1.24
N HIS A 394 26.18 12.57 2.24
CA HIS A 394 27.49 13.20 2.15
C HIS A 394 28.56 12.39 2.89
N LYS A 395 29.64 12.12 2.22
CA LYS A 395 30.87 11.57 2.80
C LYS A 395 31.68 12.68 3.46
N ILE A 396 31.60 12.77 4.80
CA ILE A 396 32.37 13.73 5.59
C ILE A 396 33.86 13.37 5.56
N SER A 397 34.17 12.06 5.62
CA SER A 397 35.53 11.50 5.51
C SER A 397 35.47 10.07 4.97
N ASP A 398 36.62 9.43 4.78
CA ASP A 398 36.67 8.01 4.38
C ASP A 398 36.10 7.05 5.44
N ARG A 399 35.84 7.55 6.64
CA ARG A 399 35.30 6.77 7.77
C ARG A 399 33.89 7.17 8.17
N VAL A 400 33.42 8.35 7.78
CA VAL A 400 32.13 8.88 8.25
C VAL A 400 31.33 9.36 7.07
N ASP A 401 30.13 8.83 6.91
CA ASP A 401 29.10 9.35 6.00
C ASP A 401 27.78 9.60 6.75
N VAL A 402 27.06 10.59 6.28
CA VAL A 402 25.76 10.99 6.81
C VAL A 402 24.74 10.98 5.68
N ALA A 403 23.56 10.45 5.95
CA ALA A 403 22.42 10.53 5.06
C ALA A 403 21.22 11.11 5.82
N ALA A 404 20.46 11.96 5.15
CA ALA A 404 19.23 12.52 5.68
C ALA A 404 18.15 12.53 4.59
N SER A 405 16.92 12.31 5.00
CA SER A 405 15.77 12.49 4.12
C SER A 405 14.58 13.05 4.89
N VAL A 406 13.72 13.77 4.15
CA VAL A 406 12.43 14.22 4.64
C VAL A 406 11.41 13.97 3.54
N SER A 407 10.38 13.19 3.84
CA SER A 407 9.19 13.14 3.01
C SER A 407 8.05 13.89 3.68
N PHE A 408 7.33 14.64 2.88
CA PHE A 408 6.13 15.39 3.26
C PHE A 408 5.00 15.02 2.33
N ALA A 409 3.80 14.83 2.87
CA ALA A 409 2.58 14.71 2.09
C ALA A 409 1.44 15.47 2.75
N ASN A 410 0.63 16.12 1.91
CA ASN A 410 -0.65 16.69 2.31
C ASN A 410 -1.72 16.14 1.38
N SER A 411 -2.65 15.37 1.93
CA SER A 411 -3.73 14.75 1.18
C SER A 411 -5.09 15.19 1.68
N LYS A 412 -6.06 15.23 0.77
CA LYS A 412 -7.43 15.65 1.02
C LYS A 412 -8.39 14.64 0.39
N PRO A 413 -8.63 13.48 1.04
CA PRO A 413 -9.76 12.64 0.68
C PRO A 413 -11.05 13.34 1.09
N ARG A 414 -12.02 13.39 0.18
CA ARG A 414 -13.33 14.01 0.39
C ARG A 414 -14.43 13.05 -0.02
N ASN A 415 -15.45 12.94 0.81
CA ASN A 415 -16.64 12.13 0.57
C ASN A 415 -16.27 10.71 0.12
N ALA A 416 -15.71 9.91 1.03
CA ALA A 416 -15.41 8.50 0.74
C ALA A 416 -16.64 7.81 0.13
N ALA A 417 -16.40 6.94 -0.85
CA ALA A 417 -17.48 6.30 -1.57
C ALA A 417 -18.35 5.48 -0.61
N ARG A 418 -19.65 5.56 -0.82
CA ARG A 418 -20.62 4.70 -0.15
C ARG A 418 -20.81 3.44 -1.01
N ALA A 419 -21.12 2.34 -0.36
CA ALA A 419 -21.30 1.04 -1.00
C ALA A 419 -22.55 1.03 -1.87
N VAL A 420 -22.45 1.45 -3.14
CA VAL A 420 -23.55 1.47 -4.12
C VAL A 420 -24.27 0.14 -4.16
N GLY A 421 -23.53 -0.98 -4.13
CA GLY A 421 -24.09 -2.33 -4.17
C GLY A 421 -25.00 -2.61 -3.00
N GLU A 422 -24.70 -2.15 -1.80
CA GLU A 422 -25.50 -2.38 -0.62
C GLU A 422 -26.85 -1.65 -0.71
N TYR A 423 -26.85 -0.38 -1.06
CA TYR A 423 -28.10 0.37 -1.31
C TYR A 423 -28.93 -0.28 -2.41
N PHE A 424 -28.27 -0.74 -3.48
CA PHE A 424 -28.94 -1.35 -4.60
C PHE A 424 -29.60 -2.70 -4.25
N TYR A 425 -28.87 -3.60 -3.58
CA TYR A 425 -29.38 -4.93 -3.25
C TYR A 425 -30.36 -4.96 -2.10
N GLN A 426 -30.27 -4.06 -1.15
CA GLN A 426 -31.17 -4.01 0.01
C GLN A 426 -32.44 -3.18 -0.21
N GLY A 427 -32.40 -2.21 -1.10
CA GLY A 427 -33.48 -1.23 -1.24
C GLY A 427 -33.99 -0.98 -2.64
N LEU A 428 -33.39 -1.55 -3.67
CA LEU A 428 -33.75 -1.29 -5.05
C LEU A 428 -34.01 -2.61 -5.82
N THR A 429 -34.83 -2.52 -6.85
CA THR A 429 -35.19 -3.65 -7.71
C THR A 429 -34.53 -3.51 -9.09
N PRO A 430 -34.42 -4.58 -9.88
CA PRO A 430 -34.01 -4.48 -11.28
C PRO A 430 -34.87 -3.55 -12.14
N LEU A 431 -36.06 -3.16 -11.70
CA LEU A 431 -36.93 -2.17 -12.34
C LEU A 431 -36.56 -0.72 -12.00
N TYR A 432 -35.71 -0.50 -11.00
CA TYR A 432 -35.34 0.86 -10.59
C TYR A 432 -34.48 1.53 -11.65
N ASP A 433 -34.95 2.67 -12.19
CA ASP A 433 -34.23 3.50 -13.15
C ASP A 433 -33.32 4.50 -12.40
N ALA A 434 -32.08 4.10 -12.12
CA ALA A 434 -31.12 4.90 -11.36
C ALA A 434 -30.84 6.26 -12.01
N LYS A 435 -30.79 6.32 -13.33
CA LYS A 435 -30.57 7.54 -14.09
C LYS A 435 -31.76 8.50 -14.00
N TYR A 436 -32.96 7.96 -14.10
CA TYR A 436 -34.19 8.76 -13.99
C TYR A 436 -34.42 9.31 -12.59
N TYR A 437 -34.14 8.50 -11.55
CA TYR A 437 -34.37 8.89 -10.14
C TYR A 437 -33.18 9.63 -9.48
N ARG A 438 -32.13 9.97 -10.22
CA ARG A 438 -30.90 10.60 -9.72
C ARG A 438 -31.17 11.89 -8.91
N ASP A 439 -32.14 12.69 -9.31
CA ASP A 439 -32.52 13.99 -8.73
C ASP A 439 -33.90 14.00 -8.05
N LYS A 440 -34.57 12.83 -7.94
CA LYS A 440 -35.95 12.70 -7.46
C LYS A 440 -36.01 12.20 -6.01
N TYR A 441 -35.42 12.94 -5.10
CA TYR A 441 -35.33 12.58 -3.69
C TYR A 441 -35.73 13.71 -2.73
N LEU A 442 -35.85 14.96 -3.22
CA LEU A 442 -36.16 16.12 -2.37
C LEU A 442 -37.65 16.31 -2.16
N SER A 443 -38.00 16.70 -0.95
CA SER A 443 -39.29 17.28 -0.59
C SER A 443 -39.41 18.70 -1.14
N GLU A 444 -40.60 19.13 -1.48
CA GLU A 444 -40.90 20.53 -1.84
C GLU A 444 -40.58 21.53 -0.72
N GLN A 445 -40.59 21.06 0.53
CA GLN A 445 -40.26 21.85 1.71
C GLN A 445 -38.81 21.75 2.13
N GLY A 446 -37.98 20.95 1.40
CA GLY A 446 -36.62 20.62 1.76
C GLY A 446 -36.52 19.37 2.62
N GLY A 447 -35.33 18.73 2.58
CA GLY A 447 -35.09 17.40 3.13
C GLY A 447 -35.52 16.27 2.18
N ILE A 448 -35.54 15.04 2.67
CA ILE A 448 -35.93 13.86 1.87
C ILE A 448 -37.45 13.84 1.69
N ALA A 449 -37.92 13.52 0.47
CA ALA A 449 -39.33 13.43 0.14
C ALA A 449 -40.09 12.43 1.04
N ARG A 450 -41.27 12.84 1.51
CA ARG A 450 -42.13 12.15 2.49
C ARG A 450 -43.55 11.99 1.99
N SER A 451 -44.40 11.32 2.77
CA SER A 451 -45.81 11.18 2.46
C SER A 451 -46.45 12.55 2.18
N GLY A 452 -47.06 12.69 1.01
CA GLY A 452 -47.63 13.93 0.49
C GLY A 452 -46.78 14.66 -0.53
N ASP A 453 -45.49 14.36 -0.62
CA ASP A 453 -44.59 14.95 -1.65
C ASP A 453 -44.67 14.16 -2.98
N THR A 454 -44.28 14.82 -4.07
CA THR A 454 -44.25 14.23 -5.43
C THR A 454 -43.44 12.94 -5.49
N TYR A 455 -42.31 12.88 -4.79
CA TYR A 455 -41.39 11.72 -4.78
C TYR A 455 -41.49 10.88 -3.53
N ALA A 456 -42.64 10.92 -2.84
CA ALA A 456 -42.88 10.20 -1.58
C ALA A 456 -42.61 8.69 -1.70
N ASN A 457 -43.02 8.08 -2.80
CA ASN A 457 -42.96 6.63 -3.02
C ASN A 457 -41.64 6.11 -3.65
N VAL A 458 -40.71 7.01 -4.00
CA VAL A 458 -39.37 6.61 -4.40
C VAL A 458 -38.73 5.84 -3.24
N PRO A 459 -38.06 4.69 -3.49
CA PRO A 459 -37.46 3.88 -2.44
C PRO A 459 -36.55 4.71 -1.51
N GLU A 460 -36.71 4.49 -0.20
CA GLU A 460 -35.98 5.26 0.83
C GLU A 460 -34.46 5.12 0.69
N SER A 461 -33.99 3.93 0.34
CA SER A 461 -32.57 3.66 0.03
C SER A 461 -32.05 4.56 -1.10
N SER A 462 -32.83 4.74 -2.17
CA SER A 462 -32.49 5.65 -3.27
C SER A 462 -32.45 7.11 -2.82
N LYS A 463 -33.51 7.57 -2.13
CA LYS A 463 -33.62 8.93 -1.64
C LYS A 463 -32.46 9.25 -0.69
N SER A 464 -32.18 8.39 0.27
CA SER A 464 -31.08 8.55 1.23
C SER A 464 -29.71 8.55 0.54
N TYR A 465 -29.49 7.64 -0.42
CA TYR A 465 -28.23 7.59 -1.16
C TYR A 465 -27.93 8.90 -1.87
N TRP A 466 -28.87 9.38 -2.70
CA TRP A 466 -28.65 10.59 -3.50
C TRP A 466 -28.64 11.86 -2.65
N PHE A 467 -29.48 11.91 -1.59
CA PHE A 467 -29.42 13.00 -0.62
C PHE A 467 -28.04 13.10 0.04
N ASN A 468 -27.50 11.96 0.48
CA ASN A 468 -26.20 11.91 1.11
C ASN A 468 -25.07 12.32 0.14
N ILE A 469 -25.12 11.86 -1.10
CA ILE A 469 -24.14 12.23 -2.13
C ILE A 469 -24.12 13.75 -2.35
N ASP A 470 -25.28 14.40 -2.38
CA ASP A 470 -25.38 15.80 -2.77
C ASP A 470 -25.30 16.77 -1.56
N ASN A 471 -25.68 16.34 -0.35
CA ASN A 471 -25.86 17.22 0.81
C ASN A 471 -24.96 16.89 2.01
N MET A 472 -24.05 15.95 1.89
CA MET A 472 -23.03 15.68 2.89
C MET A 472 -21.66 16.07 2.37
N ASP A 473 -20.87 16.74 3.21
CA ASP A 473 -19.53 17.17 2.88
C ASP A 473 -18.55 16.74 4.00
N TYR A 474 -17.88 15.62 3.74
CA TYR A 474 -16.88 15.04 4.63
C TYR A 474 -15.49 15.36 4.13
N ASN A 475 -14.89 16.39 4.69
CA ASN A 475 -13.54 16.83 4.36
C ASN A 475 -12.56 16.29 5.38
N ARG A 476 -11.58 15.55 4.88
CA ARG A 476 -10.45 15.09 5.68
C ARG A 476 -9.16 15.64 5.08
N LYS A 477 -8.31 16.20 5.94
CA LYS A 477 -6.98 16.68 5.57
C LYS A 477 -5.95 15.94 6.39
N GLU A 478 -5.01 15.28 5.71
CA GLU A 478 -3.91 14.57 6.34
C GLU A 478 -2.59 15.25 5.98
N THR A 479 -1.81 15.54 6.99
CA THR A 479 -0.44 16.06 6.85
C THR A 479 0.52 15.04 7.43
N VAL A 480 1.45 14.56 6.63
CA VAL A 480 2.42 13.53 6.99
C VAL A 480 3.81 14.06 6.82
N VAL A 481 4.66 13.86 7.83
CA VAL A 481 6.08 14.25 7.80
C VAL A 481 6.92 13.07 8.29
N ARG A 482 7.91 12.66 7.49
CA ARG A 482 8.81 11.53 7.82
C ARG A 482 10.26 11.95 7.65
N PRO A 483 10.91 12.50 8.69
CA PRO A 483 12.34 12.73 8.72
C PRO A 483 13.09 11.43 9.02
N ILE A 484 14.23 11.25 8.39
CA ILE A 484 15.18 10.15 8.63
C ILE A 484 16.57 10.77 8.71
N LEU A 485 17.36 10.35 9.68
CA LEU A 485 18.77 10.69 9.82
C LEU A 485 19.58 9.42 10.04
N GLU A 486 20.65 9.24 9.28
CA GLU A 486 21.58 8.13 9.40
C GLU A 486 23.02 8.62 9.46
N VAL A 487 23.79 8.05 10.36
CA VAL A 487 25.23 8.28 10.49
C VAL A 487 25.93 6.93 10.43
N ASN A 488 26.80 6.75 9.45
CA ASN A 488 27.60 5.54 9.29
C ASN A 488 29.05 5.84 9.63
N VAL A 489 29.67 5.01 10.48
CA VAL A 489 31.05 5.14 10.91
C VAL A 489 31.81 3.84 10.62
N LYS A 490 32.82 3.90 9.80
CA LYS A 490 33.77 2.80 9.57
C LYS A 490 34.79 2.78 10.70
N ILE A 491 34.62 1.88 11.68
CA ILE A 491 35.50 1.75 12.85
C ILE A 491 36.77 1.03 12.44
N ALA A 492 36.62 -0.09 11.73
CA ALA A 492 37.68 -0.89 11.13
C ALA A 492 37.23 -1.40 9.76
N ASP A 493 38.11 -2.04 8.97
CA ASP A 493 37.74 -2.56 7.66
C ASP A 493 36.64 -3.63 7.74
N TRP A 494 36.56 -4.33 8.86
CA TRP A 494 35.60 -5.40 9.13
C TRP A 494 34.50 -5.03 10.14
N VAL A 495 34.49 -3.79 10.68
CA VAL A 495 33.47 -3.30 11.63
C VAL A 495 32.97 -1.92 11.23
N ARG A 496 31.66 -1.77 11.17
CA ARG A 496 30.96 -0.50 10.96
C ARG A 496 29.91 -0.28 12.03
N PHE A 497 29.69 0.98 12.36
CA PHE A 497 28.57 1.41 13.21
C PHE A 497 27.61 2.24 12.36
N LYS A 498 26.31 1.98 12.50
CA LYS A 498 25.24 2.80 11.94
C LYS A 498 24.35 3.28 13.09
N GLY A 499 24.25 4.58 13.25
CA GLY A 499 23.25 5.23 14.08
C GLY A 499 22.11 5.74 13.21
N GLU A 500 20.86 5.51 13.59
CA GLU A 500 19.70 5.96 12.83
C GLU A 500 18.59 6.45 13.75
N GLY A 501 17.90 7.51 13.31
CA GLY A 501 16.70 8.04 13.93
C GLY A 501 15.67 8.36 12.85
N ASN A 502 14.43 7.97 13.07
CA ASN A 502 13.32 8.29 12.18
C ASN A 502 12.04 8.57 12.96
N MET A 503 11.13 9.29 12.31
CA MET A 503 9.81 9.58 12.84
C MET A 503 8.77 9.46 11.72
N ASN A 504 7.59 8.95 12.05
CA ASN A 504 6.38 9.06 11.22
C ASN A 504 5.38 9.91 12.00
N TYR A 505 5.20 11.15 11.57
CA TYR A 505 4.23 12.09 12.15
C TYR A 505 3.06 12.27 11.21
N VAL A 506 1.85 11.97 11.70
CA VAL A 506 0.60 12.09 10.95
C VAL A 506 -0.37 12.97 11.74
N TYR A 507 -0.75 14.09 11.14
CA TYR A 507 -1.78 14.98 11.65
C TYR A 507 -3.00 14.93 10.76
N ILE A 508 -4.15 14.63 11.35
CA ILE A 508 -5.44 14.48 10.67
C ILE A 508 -6.39 15.52 11.21
N ARG A 509 -7.04 16.24 10.31
CA ARG A 509 -8.15 17.14 10.60
C ARG A 509 -9.35 16.73 9.76
N GLU A 510 -10.49 16.56 10.42
CA GLU A 510 -11.77 16.26 9.78
C GLU A 510 -12.75 17.40 10.03
N GLU A 511 -13.53 17.73 9.00
CA GLU A 511 -14.65 18.66 9.05
C GLU A 511 -15.80 18.00 8.29
N ASN A 512 -16.84 17.58 9.03
CA ASN A 512 -18.00 16.91 8.45
C ASN A 512 -19.20 17.83 8.56
N LYS A 513 -19.87 18.04 7.43
CA LYS A 513 -21.09 18.84 7.30
C LYS A 513 -22.21 17.93 6.80
N GLU A 514 -23.24 17.79 7.59
CA GLU A 514 -24.40 16.96 7.27
C GLU A 514 -25.63 17.83 7.27
N LEU A 515 -26.27 17.98 6.12
CA LEU A 515 -27.57 18.63 6.03
C LEU A 515 -28.64 17.64 6.52
N GLY A 516 -29.62 18.11 7.26
CA GLY A 516 -30.68 17.27 7.82
C GLY A 516 -31.64 16.72 6.75
N THR A 517 -32.07 15.49 6.94
CA THR A 517 -33.07 14.83 6.07
C THR A 517 -34.51 15.24 6.40
N GLY A 518 -34.74 15.96 7.52
CA GLY A 518 -36.02 16.40 7.99
C GLY A 518 -36.69 17.51 7.15
N VAL A 519 -37.95 17.86 7.45
CA VAL A 519 -38.63 18.99 6.81
C VAL A 519 -37.83 20.27 7.00
N ALA A 520 -37.71 21.09 5.95
CA ALA A 520 -36.87 22.28 5.94
C ALA A 520 -35.39 21.98 6.33
N TYR A 521 -34.92 20.77 6.02
CA TYR A 521 -33.60 20.26 6.38
C TYR A 521 -33.35 20.16 7.89
N GLU A 522 -34.40 19.93 8.69
CA GLU A 522 -34.25 19.70 10.12
C GLU A 522 -33.39 18.47 10.41
N GLY A 523 -32.61 18.53 11.46
CA GLY A 523 -31.57 17.56 11.80
C GLY A 523 -30.22 18.05 11.32
N GLY A 524 -29.43 17.16 10.80
CA GLY A 524 -28.07 17.45 10.34
C GLY A 524 -27.10 17.67 11.49
N ASN A 525 -25.81 17.62 11.17
CA ASN A 525 -24.74 17.73 12.14
C ASN A 525 -23.52 18.47 11.57
N TYR A 526 -22.74 19.02 12.48
CA TYR A 526 -21.42 19.56 12.19
C TYR A 526 -20.37 18.99 13.13
N LYS A 527 -19.34 18.36 12.59
CA LYS A 527 -18.27 17.73 13.36
C LYS A 527 -16.92 18.28 12.98
N LEU A 528 -16.11 18.58 13.99
CA LEU A 528 -14.68 18.82 13.87
C LEU A 528 -13.94 17.74 14.66
N ALA A 529 -12.95 17.12 14.04
CA ALA A 529 -12.07 16.17 14.72
C ALA A 529 -10.61 16.40 14.35
N GLN A 530 -9.73 16.08 15.29
CA GLN A 530 -8.30 16.12 15.11
C GLN A 530 -7.68 14.85 15.70
N GLN A 531 -6.74 14.26 14.98
CA GLN A 531 -5.95 13.14 15.45
C GLN A 531 -4.48 13.39 15.14
N THR A 532 -3.62 13.07 16.11
CA THR A 532 -2.17 13.07 15.92
C THR A 532 -1.64 11.67 16.20
N LYS A 533 -0.82 11.16 15.29
CA LYS A 533 -0.08 9.91 15.45
C LYS A 533 1.40 10.21 15.30
N GLU A 534 2.20 9.78 16.25
CA GLU A 534 3.65 9.97 16.27
C GLU A 534 4.32 8.64 16.56
N GLN A 535 5.08 8.16 15.60
CA GLN A 535 5.90 6.96 15.75
C GLN A 535 7.36 7.37 15.60
N THR A 536 8.18 7.10 16.62
CA THR A 536 9.60 7.45 16.64
C THR A 536 10.43 6.21 16.85
N THR A 537 11.50 6.05 16.09
CA THR A 537 12.46 4.95 16.23
C THR A 537 13.87 5.51 16.30
N PHE A 538 14.65 5.06 17.27
CA PHE A 538 16.09 5.26 17.34
C PHE A 538 16.78 3.91 17.41
N ALA A 539 17.87 3.74 16.63
CA ALA A 539 18.61 2.49 16.65
C ALA A 539 20.10 2.70 16.43
N GLY A 540 20.88 1.82 17.05
CA GLY A 540 22.32 1.69 16.84
C GLY A 540 22.67 0.28 16.41
N THR A 541 23.42 0.13 15.33
CA THR A 541 23.79 -1.15 14.74
C THR A 541 25.30 -1.25 14.54
N PHE A 542 25.92 -2.26 15.11
CA PHE A 542 27.29 -2.67 14.79
C PHE A 542 27.23 -3.82 13.81
N THR A 543 27.81 -3.63 12.64
CA THR A 543 27.92 -4.64 11.58
C THR A 543 29.36 -5.11 11.45
N PHE A 544 29.56 -6.39 11.30
CA PHE A 544 30.86 -7.00 11.05
C PHE A 544 30.81 -7.88 9.81
N ASP A 545 31.90 -7.88 9.05
CA ASP A 545 32.06 -8.68 7.84
C ASP A 545 33.55 -8.99 7.64
N LYS A 546 33.90 -10.27 7.50
CA LYS A 546 35.29 -10.72 7.34
C LYS A 546 35.39 -12.02 6.56
N ALA A 547 36.19 -11.98 5.52
CA ALA A 547 36.61 -13.19 4.77
C ALA A 547 37.76 -13.88 5.47
N ILE A 548 37.65 -15.21 5.69
CA ILE A 548 38.70 -16.07 6.29
C ILE A 548 38.81 -17.32 5.42
N LYS A 549 39.82 -17.40 4.57
CA LYS A 549 40.01 -18.46 3.56
C LYS A 549 38.75 -18.63 2.69
N ASP A 550 38.16 -19.81 2.73
CA ASP A 550 36.94 -20.16 1.98
C ASP A 550 35.63 -19.71 2.65
N PHE A 551 35.71 -19.10 3.83
CA PHE A 551 34.55 -18.64 4.61
C PHE A 551 34.42 -17.12 4.56
N ASN A 552 33.20 -16.63 4.32
CA ASN A 552 32.82 -15.26 4.63
C ASN A 552 31.92 -15.28 5.86
N LEU A 553 32.33 -14.57 6.92
CA LEU A 553 31.61 -14.47 8.17
C LEU A 553 31.15 -13.04 8.35
N GLY A 554 29.86 -12.85 8.60
CA GLY A 554 29.28 -11.54 8.80
C GLY A 554 28.16 -11.56 9.82
N GLY A 555 27.62 -10.39 10.09
CA GLY A 555 26.49 -10.24 10.99
C GLY A 555 26.38 -8.84 11.59
N PHE A 556 25.46 -8.70 12.54
CA PHE A 556 25.28 -7.45 13.26
C PHE A 556 24.69 -7.68 14.66
N ILE A 557 24.86 -6.66 15.50
CA ILE A 557 24.16 -6.48 16.77
C ILE A 557 23.50 -5.11 16.73
N ARG A 558 22.19 -5.04 17.06
CA ARG A 558 21.38 -3.81 17.00
C ARG A 558 20.59 -3.63 18.30
N GLY A 559 20.62 -2.43 18.84
CA GLY A 559 19.68 -1.95 19.84
C GLY A 559 18.67 -1.00 19.20
N GLU A 560 17.38 -1.12 19.57
CA GLU A 560 16.31 -0.29 19.01
C GLU A 560 15.38 0.19 20.14
N TYR A 561 15.01 1.46 20.12
CA TYR A 561 13.94 2.07 20.90
C TYR A 561 12.82 2.51 19.95
N TYR A 562 11.59 2.10 20.26
CA TYR A 562 10.39 2.47 19.53
C TYR A 562 9.37 3.11 20.46
N ASN A 563 8.76 4.21 20.03
CA ASN A 563 7.65 4.88 20.71
C ASN A 563 6.55 5.17 19.72
N ASN A 564 5.30 4.84 20.08
CA ASN A 564 4.09 5.20 19.35
C ASN A 564 3.17 5.96 20.30
N TYR A 565 2.79 7.17 19.94
CA TYR A 565 1.93 8.06 20.70
C TYR A 565 0.78 8.54 19.82
N GLN A 566 -0.45 8.46 20.33
CA GLN A 566 -1.63 8.86 19.58
C GLN A 566 -2.59 9.65 20.45
N THR A 567 -3.14 10.74 19.91
CA THR A 567 -4.17 11.56 20.53
C THR A 567 -5.31 11.80 19.55
N ALA A 568 -6.55 11.89 20.06
CA ALA A 568 -7.71 12.25 19.27
C ALA A 568 -8.62 13.21 20.06
N TYR A 569 -9.15 14.18 19.36
CA TYR A 569 -10.11 15.17 19.88
C TYR A 569 -11.23 15.36 18.88
N SER A 570 -12.47 15.43 19.33
CA SER A 570 -13.60 15.76 18.49
C SER A 570 -14.65 16.59 19.23
N VAL A 571 -15.31 17.45 18.46
CA VAL A 571 -16.53 18.17 18.88
C VAL A 571 -17.56 18.04 17.78
N GLU A 572 -18.80 17.79 18.17
CA GLU A 572 -19.92 17.56 17.25
C GLU A 572 -21.19 18.19 17.79
N THR A 573 -21.96 18.83 16.93
CA THR A 573 -23.30 19.31 17.27
C THR A 573 -24.24 18.12 17.44
N ASP A 574 -25.32 18.30 18.23
CA ASP A 574 -26.41 17.34 18.30
C ASP A 574 -27.67 17.97 17.70
N GLY A 575 -27.78 17.87 16.38
CA GLY A 575 -28.71 18.61 15.54
C GLY A 575 -28.30 20.08 15.33
N LEU A 576 -28.79 20.70 14.24
CA LEU A 576 -28.56 22.12 13.94
C LEU A 576 -29.79 22.95 14.29
N ILE A 577 -29.62 24.11 14.92
CA ILE A 577 -30.70 25.09 15.15
C ILE A 577 -31.16 25.72 13.84
N VAL A 578 -30.17 26.17 13.04
CA VAL A 578 -30.39 26.73 11.71
C VAL A 578 -29.78 25.78 10.68
N PRO A 579 -30.60 25.07 9.88
CA PRO A 579 -30.12 24.16 8.86
C PRO A 579 -29.17 24.85 7.85
N GLY A 580 -28.13 24.12 7.44
CA GLY A 580 -27.13 24.65 6.48
C GLY A 580 -26.08 25.61 7.04
N GLN A 581 -26.19 26.01 8.32
CA GLN A 581 -25.16 26.82 9.01
C GLN A 581 -24.25 25.91 9.85
N PHE A 582 -23.05 25.68 9.38
CA PHE A 582 -22.14 24.69 9.94
C PHE A 582 -21.09 25.31 10.86
N PHE A 583 -21.39 25.41 12.14
CA PHE A 583 -20.48 25.81 13.23
C PHE A 583 -20.95 25.24 14.58
N ILE A 584 -20.03 25.01 15.51
CA ILE A 584 -20.31 24.28 16.76
C ILE A 584 -21.37 25.00 17.63
N GLY A 585 -21.42 26.33 17.65
CA GLY A 585 -22.41 27.11 18.38
C GLY A 585 -23.85 26.99 17.85
N ASN A 586 -24.05 26.36 16.68
CA ASN A 586 -25.37 26.11 16.08
C ASN A 586 -25.98 24.76 16.51
N SER A 587 -25.53 24.21 17.64
CA SER A 587 -26.06 22.94 18.15
C SER A 587 -27.41 23.12 18.81
N LYS A 588 -28.42 22.31 18.41
CA LYS A 588 -29.78 22.31 18.97
C LYS A 588 -29.78 21.74 20.40
N ARG A 589 -28.92 20.79 20.70
CA ARG A 589 -28.72 20.18 22.01
C ARG A 589 -27.27 20.37 22.47
N GLN A 590 -26.96 19.78 23.61
CA GLN A 590 -25.59 19.84 24.14
C GLN A 590 -24.55 19.26 23.12
N VAL A 591 -23.52 20.04 22.88
CA VAL A 591 -22.39 19.63 22.03
C VAL A 591 -21.76 18.36 22.59
N LYS A 592 -21.53 17.36 21.74
CA LYS A 592 -20.78 16.17 22.06
C LYS A 592 -19.28 16.48 21.90
N ALA A 593 -18.53 16.33 22.96
CA ALA A 593 -17.08 16.53 22.93
C ALA A 593 -16.36 15.31 23.47
N SER A 594 -15.29 14.91 22.81
CA SER A 594 -14.40 13.86 23.28
C SER A 594 -12.94 14.27 23.08
N GLY A 595 -12.07 13.77 23.96
CA GLY A 595 -10.64 14.00 23.83
C GLY A 595 -9.88 13.02 24.71
N LYS A 596 -8.94 12.32 24.12
CA LYS A 596 -8.15 11.31 24.84
C LYS A 596 -6.76 11.10 24.24
N ILE A 597 -5.88 10.57 25.06
CA ILE A 597 -4.68 9.87 24.61
C ILE A 597 -5.17 8.47 24.20
N GLU A 598 -5.20 8.19 22.92
CA GLU A 598 -5.68 6.89 22.41
C GLU A 598 -4.70 5.76 22.68
N GLY A 599 -3.40 6.05 22.67
CA GLY A 599 -2.40 5.05 22.98
C GLY A 599 -0.99 5.59 23.14
N THR A 600 -0.25 5.00 24.06
CA THR A 600 1.20 5.13 24.15
C THR A 600 1.80 3.74 24.27
N LYS A 601 2.55 3.31 23.27
CA LYS A 601 3.25 2.03 23.26
C LYS A 601 4.74 2.27 23.09
N ARG A 602 5.52 1.74 24.03
CA ARG A 602 6.99 1.79 23.98
C ARG A 602 7.56 0.39 23.92
N MET A 603 8.61 0.23 23.15
CA MET A 603 9.30 -1.04 23.01
C MET A 603 10.81 -0.83 22.94
N LEU A 604 11.55 -1.63 23.70
CA LEU A 604 12.98 -1.80 23.57
C LEU A 604 13.24 -3.13 22.86
N SER A 605 14.28 -3.16 22.04
CA SER A 605 14.63 -4.39 21.32
C SER A 605 16.13 -4.59 21.25
N ALA A 606 16.57 -5.81 21.43
CA ALA A 606 17.93 -6.26 21.14
C ALA A 606 17.87 -7.30 20.01
N VAL A 607 18.64 -7.08 18.96
CA VAL A 607 18.63 -7.92 17.75
C VAL A 607 20.05 -8.34 17.42
N PHE A 608 20.25 -9.60 17.08
CA PHE A 608 21.50 -10.07 16.47
C PHE A 608 21.24 -10.87 15.21
N ALA A 609 22.18 -10.84 14.31
CA ALA A 609 22.23 -11.73 13.17
C ALA A 609 23.68 -12.18 12.96
N PHE A 610 23.84 -13.45 12.63
CA PHE A 610 25.10 -14.05 12.21
C PHE A 610 24.89 -14.74 10.88
N ASN A 611 25.77 -14.51 9.94
CA ASN A 611 25.76 -15.14 8.62
C ASN A 611 27.14 -15.70 8.29
N ALA A 612 27.12 -16.88 7.71
CA ALA A 612 28.31 -17.57 7.23
C ALA A 612 28.09 -18.09 5.82
N SER A 613 29.08 -17.94 4.94
CA SER A 613 29.09 -18.63 3.68
C SER A 613 30.39 -19.40 3.48
N TRP A 614 30.32 -20.55 2.81
CA TRP A 614 31.45 -21.39 2.47
C TRP A 614 31.56 -21.53 0.95
N LYS A 615 32.71 -21.13 0.39
CA LYS A 615 33.01 -21.13 -1.04
C LYS A 615 31.92 -20.50 -1.93
N ASN A 616 31.10 -19.61 -1.40
CA ASN A 616 29.93 -19.08 -2.09
C ASN A 616 28.94 -20.15 -2.60
N GLN A 617 28.94 -21.32 -1.99
CA GLN A 617 28.09 -22.47 -2.34
C GLN A 617 27.05 -22.78 -1.26
N LEU A 618 27.46 -22.68 0.01
CA LEU A 618 26.61 -22.90 1.17
C LEU A 618 26.49 -21.60 1.97
N TYR A 619 25.28 -21.28 2.38
CA TYR A 619 24.97 -20.10 3.18
C TYR A 619 24.15 -20.51 4.40
N LEU A 620 24.45 -19.91 5.54
CA LEU A 620 23.75 -20.10 6.81
C LEU A 620 23.50 -18.73 7.44
N ASP A 621 22.29 -18.46 7.83
CA ASP A 621 21.88 -17.28 8.59
C ASP A 621 21.23 -17.73 9.90
N VAL A 622 21.64 -17.13 11.02
CA VAL A 622 21.04 -17.30 12.35
C VAL A 622 20.71 -15.94 12.88
N THR A 623 19.46 -15.73 13.27
CA THR A 623 19.01 -14.46 13.85
C THR A 623 18.30 -14.67 15.17
N GLY A 624 18.34 -13.67 16.02
CA GLY A 624 17.57 -13.61 17.24
C GLY A 624 17.20 -12.18 17.58
N ARG A 625 15.99 -12.02 18.09
CA ARG A 625 15.46 -10.74 18.57
C ARG A 625 14.77 -10.93 19.90
N ASN A 626 15.02 -10.06 20.86
CA ASN A 626 14.24 -9.94 22.08
C ASN A 626 13.56 -8.59 22.13
N ASP A 627 12.25 -8.59 22.34
CA ASP A 627 11.46 -7.37 22.54
C ASP A 627 10.98 -7.26 23.99
N TRP A 628 10.99 -6.04 24.53
CA TRP A 628 10.37 -5.65 25.81
C TRP A 628 9.29 -4.62 25.51
N SER A 629 8.01 -5.05 25.59
CA SER A 629 6.85 -4.24 25.17
C SER A 629 6.05 -3.73 26.37
N SER A 630 5.78 -2.43 26.41
CA SER A 630 4.89 -1.84 27.42
C SER A 630 3.44 -2.28 27.32
N ALA A 631 3.01 -2.82 26.16
CA ALA A 631 1.65 -3.30 25.95
C ALA A 631 1.30 -4.56 26.75
N LEU A 632 2.32 -5.30 27.22
CA LEU A 632 2.17 -6.52 28.02
C LEU A 632 2.57 -6.33 29.50
N VAL A 633 2.59 -5.08 29.96
CA VAL A 633 2.84 -4.73 31.36
C VAL A 633 1.51 -4.41 32.05
N TYR A 634 1.13 -5.19 33.06
CA TYR A 634 -0.05 -4.93 33.88
C TYR A 634 0.17 -3.73 34.81
N ALA A 635 -0.90 -3.16 35.35
CA ALA A 635 -0.84 -2.02 36.28
C ALA A 635 0.00 -2.33 37.53
N ASN A 636 0.09 -3.59 37.98
CA ASN A 636 0.95 -4.04 39.04
C ASN A 636 2.42 -4.19 38.66
N LYS A 637 2.83 -3.74 37.46
CA LYS A 637 4.17 -3.81 36.86
C LYS A 637 4.67 -5.23 36.55
N ASN A 638 3.80 -6.23 36.61
CA ASN A 638 4.10 -7.60 36.17
C ASN A 638 3.62 -7.82 34.74
N GLY A 639 3.96 -8.96 34.14
CA GLY A 639 3.48 -9.38 32.82
C GLY A 639 4.53 -10.13 32.00
N ASN A 640 4.08 -10.70 30.88
CA ASN A 640 4.97 -11.41 29.94
C ASN A 640 5.51 -10.44 28.87
N TYR A 641 6.08 -9.33 29.27
CA TYR A 641 6.51 -8.23 28.42
C TYR A 641 7.83 -8.45 27.68
N SER A 642 8.58 -9.52 28.04
CA SER A 642 9.85 -9.87 27.38
C SER A 642 9.71 -11.18 26.64
N TYR A 643 10.02 -11.18 25.35
CA TYR A 643 9.86 -12.37 24.50
C TYR A 643 10.93 -12.43 23.41
N PHE A 644 11.44 -13.64 23.17
CA PHE A 644 12.55 -13.91 22.26
C PHE A 644 12.09 -14.64 21.00
N TYR A 645 12.64 -14.25 19.85
CA TYR A 645 12.35 -14.77 18.52
C TYR A 645 13.62 -15.29 17.83
N PRO A 646 13.84 -16.59 17.75
CA PRO A 646 14.94 -17.17 16.97
C PRO A 646 14.53 -17.40 15.52
N SER A 647 15.50 -17.32 14.60
CA SER A 647 15.35 -17.89 13.26
C SER A 647 16.67 -18.48 12.75
N VAL A 648 16.53 -19.49 11.91
CA VAL A 648 17.66 -20.13 11.20
C VAL A 648 17.23 -20.33 9.76
N SER A 649 18.10 -19.96 8.83
CA SER A 649 17.87 -20.22 7.41
C SER A 649 19.18 -20.60 6.70
N GLY A 650 19.06 -21.39 5.64
CA GLY A 650 20.21 -21.79 4.86
C GLY A 650 19.86 -21.97 3.39
N SER A 651 20.86 -21.82 2.54
CA SER A 651 20.74 -22.14 1.12
C SER A 651 21.98 -22.86 0.60
N TRP A 652 21.75 -23.73 -0.38
CA TRP A 652 22.77 -24.48 -1.09
C TRP A 652 22.65 -24.25 -2.59
N LEU A 653 23.70 -23.68 -3.18
CA LEU A 653 23.83 -23.49 -4.62
C LEU A 653 24.39 -24.77 -5.26
N ILE A 654 23.48 -25.64 -5.71
CA ILE A 654 23.81 -26.90 -6.36
C ILE A 654 24.59 -26.63 -7.64
N SER A 655 24.19 -25.62 -8.42
CA SER A 655 24.86 -25.20 -9.65
C SER A 655 26.29 -24.77 -9.43
N GLU A 656 26.66 -24.16 -8.31
CA GLU A 656 28.02 -23.77 -7.99
C GLU A 656 28.84 -24.97 -7.52
N THR A 657 28.25 -25.88 -6.73
CA THR A 657 28.91 -27.07 -6.22
C THR A 657 29.25 -28.06 -7.34
N PHE A 658 28.40 -28.22 -8.33
CA PHE A 658 28.51 -29.14 -9.43
C PHE A 658 28.75 -28.47 -10.78
N LYS A 659 29.32 -27.26 -10.80
CA LYS A 659 29.49 -26.43 -11.99
C LYS A 659 30.03 -27.18 -13.21
N ASP A 660 31.04 -28.02 -13.00
CA ASP A 660 31.69 -28.78 -14.09
C ASP A 660 30.91 -30.04 -14.52
N LYS A 661 29.85 -30.40 -13.78
CA LYS A 661 29.04 -31.61 -14.02
C LYS A 661 27.58 -31.29 -14.37
N MET A 662 27.19 -30.02 -14.29
CA MET A 662 25.81 -29.61 -14.60
C MET A 662 25.56 -29.70 -16.11
N PRO A 663 24.39 -30.20 -16.53
CA PRO A 663 23.96 -30.10 -17.91
C PRO A 663 23.84 -28.64 -18.33
N SER A 664 24.28 -28.31 -19.56
CA SER A 664 24.31 -26.94 -20.09
C SER A 664 22.93 -26.24 -20.14
N TRP A 665 21.86 -27.03 -20.15
CA TRP A 665 20.50 -26.50 -20.14
C TRP A 665 20.00 -26.07 -18.76
N ILE A 666 20.73 -26.38 -17.67
CA ILE A 666 20.43 -25.88 -16.31
C ILE A 666 21.37 -24.71 -16.02
N SER A 667 20.80 -23.49 -16.02
CA SER A 667 21.56 -22.26 -15.79
C SER A 667 21.83 -22.00 -14.31
N PHE A 668 20.87 -22.41 -13.43
CA PHE A 668 20.95 -22.19 -12.00
C PHE A 668 20.12 -23.25 -11.23
N ALA A 669 20.63 -23.69 -10.09
CA ALA A 669 19.93 -24.62 -9.20
C ALA A 669 20.28 -24.33 -7.75
N LYS A 670 19.24 -24.03 -6.93
CA LYS A 670 19.35 -23.67 -5.52
C LYS A 670 18.28 -24.39 -4.70
N ILE A 671 18.66 -24.95 -3.57
CA ILE A 671 17.75 -25.39 -2.52
C ILE A 671 17.91 -24.46 -1.33
N ARG A 672 16.80 -24.12 -0.70
CA ARG A 672 16.75 -23.28 0.50
C ARG A 672 15.85 -23.87 1.54
N GLY A 673 16.10 -23.56 2.82
CA GLY A 673 15.25 -23.94 3.91
C GLY A 673 15.36 -22.96 5.07
N SER A 674 14.27 -22.75 5.79
CA SER A 674 14.24 -21.90 6.96
C SER A 674 13.27 -22.37 8.03
N TRP A 675 13.59 -22.02 9.27
CA TRP A 675 12.70 -22.12 10.42
C TRP A 675 12.78 -20.81 11.21
N ALA A 676 11.64 -20.32 11.65
CA ALA A 676 11.57 -19.14 12.49
C ALA A 676 10.40 -19.20 13.47
N GLN A 677 10.61 -18.55 14.61
CA GLN A 677 9.55 -18.21 15.55
C GLN A 677 9.39 -16.68 15.55
N VAL A 678 8.16 -16.19 15.39
CA VAL A 678 7.82 -14.77 15.47
C VAL A 678 6.63 -14.64 16.41
N GLY A 679 6.64 -13.62 17.27
CA GLY A 679 5.52 -13.35 18.14
C GLY A 679 4.70 -12.14 17.73
N ASN A 680 3.60 -11.91 18.41
CA ASN A 680 2.79 -10.71 18.31
C ASN A 680 2.32 -10.30 19.70
N ASP A 681 2.31 -9.02 19.99
CA ASP A 681 1.75 -8.47 21.22
C ASP A 681 0.38 -7.82 20.96
N THR A 682 -0.12 -7.03 21.89
CA THR A 682 -1.42 -6.37 21.80
C THR A 682 -1.25 -4.85 21.62
N GLY A 683 -2.38 -4.16 21.42
CA GLY A 683 -2.45 -2.71 21.41
C GLY A 683 -2.12 -2.08 22.78
N ALA A 684 -1.87 -0.77 22.81
CA ALA A 684 -1.68 -0.04 24.05
C ALA A 684 -2.91 -0.16 24.96
N TYR A 685 -2.70 -0.32 26.25
CA TYR A 685 -3.71 -0.38 27.33
C TYR A 685 -4.71 -1.54 27.27
N THR A 686 -4.64 -2.42 26.26
CA THR A 686 -5.59 -3.54 26.09
C THR A 686 -5.66 -4.45 27.33
N ILE A 687 -4.56 -4.67 28.02
CA ILE A 687 -4.51 -5.55 29.21
C ILE A 687 -4.75 -4.83 30.54
N ASN A 688 -5.02 -3.52 30.50
CA ASN A 688 -5.29 -2.71 31.68
C ASN A 688 -6.65 -2.03 31.52
N SER A 689 -7.73 -2.75 31.87
CA SER A 689 -9.07 -2.20 31.84
C SER A 689 -9.24 -1.08 32.87
N GLY A 690 -9.82 0.03 32.43
CA GLY A 690 -10.29 1.13 33.27
C GLY A 690 -11.79 1.09 33.47
N TYR A 691 -12.29 2.08 34.22
CA TYR A 691 -13.70 2.36 34.31
C TYR A 691 -14.12 3.28 33.16
N ASN A 692 -15.27 2.99 32.55
CA ASN A 692 -15.92 3.91 31.62
C ASN A 692 -16.77 4.89 32.42
N VAL A 693 -16.40 6.15 32.39
CA VAL A 693 -17.15 7.23 33.02
C VAL A 693 -18.08 7.85 31.96
N GLY A 694 -19.36 7.81 32.19
CA GLY A 694 -20.37 8.42 31.36
C GLY A 694 -21.23 9.40 32.17
N ASN A 695 -22.16 10.09 31.51
CA ASN A 695 -23.20 10.86 32.12
C ASN A 695 -24.57 10.47 31.56
N LEU A 696 -25.55 10.45 32.38
CA LEU A 696 -26.96 10.27 32.02
C LEU A 696 -27.71 11.57 32.33
N GLN A 697 -28.31 12.17 31.31
CA GLN A 697 -29.17 13.32 31.52
C GLN A 697 -30.53 12.86 32.02
N LEU A 698 -30.99 13.40 33.15
CA LEU A 698 -32.32 13.15 33.69
C LEU A 698 -33.38 14.02 33.00
N ILE A 699 -34.66 13.69 33.22
CA ILE A 699 -35.79 14.38 32.60
C ILE A 699 -35.84 15.87 33.03
N ASP A 700 -35.35 16.18 34.22
CA ASP A 700 -35.24 17.55 34.73
C ASP A 700 -34.06 18.36 34.18
N GLY A 701 -33.28 17.77 33.26
CA GLY A 701 -32.10 18.40 32.66
C GLY A 701 -30.81 18.26 33.48
N SER A 702 -30.87 17.70 34.67
CA SER A 702 -29.67 17.43 35.48
C SER A 702 -28.89 16.23 34.98
N TYR A 703 -27.64 16.09 35.41
CA TYR A 703 -26.76 14.99 35.00
C TYR A 703 -26.39 14.10 36.17
N VAL A 704 -26.48 12.79 35.97
CA VAL A 704 -25.90 11.76 36.85
C VAL A 704 -24.70 11.15 36.18
N TYR A 705 -23.59 11.15 36.87
CA TYR A 705 -22.38 10.46 36.40
C TYR A 705 -22.53 8.96 36.60
N THR A 706 -22.31 8.22 35.55
CA THR A 706 -22.34 6.77 35.55
C THR A 706 -20.91 6.23 35.46
N ASN A 707 -20.66 5.11 36.13
CA ASN A 707 -19.40 4.41 36.07
C ASN A 707 -19.68 2.94 35.73
N SER A 708 -19.06 2.43 34.65
CA SER A 708 -19.26 1.06 34.22
C SER A 708 -17.92 0.37 34.02
N PHE A 709 -17.89 -0.93 34.29
CA PHE A 709 -16.75 -1.77 33.96
C PHE A 709 -16.80 -2.18 32.51
N SER A 710 -15.61 -2.45 31.93
CA SER A 710 -15.53 -3.15 30.66
C SER A 710 -16.21 -4.52 30.77
N SER A 711 -17.03 -4.88 29.77
CA SER A 711 -17.62 -6.21 29.65
C SER A 711 -16.58 -7.29 29.34
N THR A 712 -15.36 -6.92 29.00
CA THR A 712 -14.28 -7.86 28.67
C THR A 712 -13.42 -8.13 29.89
N ALA A 713 -13.41 -9.38 30.37
CA ALA A 713 -12.49 -9.85 31.40
C ALA A 713 -11.10 -10.14 30.78
N ILE A 714 -10.07 -9.57 31.40
CA ILE A 714 -8.70 -9.72 30.92
C ILE A 714 -8.01 -10.87 31.65
N SER A 715 -7.37 -11.77 30.89
CA SER A 715 -6.59 -12.85 31.46
C SER A 715 -5.41 -12.29 32.28
N PRO A 716 -5.20 -12.73 33.53
CA PRO A 716 -4.11 -12.23 34.38
C PRO A 716 -2.71 -12.68 33.92
N ASN A 717 -2.61 -13.63 32.99
CA ASN A 717 -1.37 -14.23 32.46
C ASN A 717 -1.33 -14.20 30.93
N LEU A 718 -1.74 -13.09 30.32
CA LEU A 718 -1.70 -12.95 28.88
C LEU A 718 -0.25 -13.13 28.39
N LYS A 719 -0.07 -13.98 27.40
CA LYS A 719 1.21 -14.21 26.72
C LYS A 719 1.16 -13.60 25.33
N PRO A 720 2.31 -13.19 24.77
CA PRO A 720 2.37 -12.84 23.36
C PRO A 720 2.02 -14.04 22.47
N GLU A 721 1.35 -13.81 21.38
CA GLU A 721 1.12 -14.81 20.34
C GLU A 721 2.45 -15.32 19.80
N ARG A 722 2.52 -16.60 19.39
CA ARG A 722 3.72 -17.21 18.81
C ARG A 722 3.38 -17.95 17.52
N LYS A 723 3.95 -17.50 16.42
CA LYS A 723 3.90 -18.18 15.13
C LYS A 723 5.20 -18.93 14.91
N ASN A 724 5.10 -20.26 14.71
CA ASN A 724 6.20 -21.10 14.25
C ASN A 724 5.99 -21.39 12.78
N ALA A 725 7.00 -21.13 11.99
CA ALA A 725 6.97 -21.35 10.56
C ALA A 725 8.24 -22.07 10.09
N TRP A 726 8.10 -22.99 9.15
CA TRP A 726 9.20 -23.56 8.42
C TRP A 726 8.88 -23.58 6.92
N GLU A 727 9.89 -23.45 6.10
CA GLU A 727 9.76 -23.52 4.66
C GLU A 727 10.94 -24.24 4.01
N VAL A 728 10.68 -24.88 2.86
CA VAL A 728 11.67 -25.45 1.96
C VAL A 728 11.35 -24.97 0.56
N GLY A 729 12.34 -24.48 -0.16
CA GLY A 729 12.19 -23.95 -1.50
C GLY A 729 13.24 -24.48 -2.47
N LEU A 730 12.85 -24.51 -3.73
CA LEU A 730 13.65 -24.90 -4.87
C LEU A 730 13.57 -23.77 -5.91
N ASP A 731 14.73 -23.28 -6.35
CA ASP A 731 14.85 -22.29 -7.43
C ASP A 731 15.69 -22.94 -8.56
N LEU A 732 15.07 -23.13 -9.71
CA LEU A 732 15.68 -23.70 -10.90
C LEU A 732 15.53 -22.74 -12.08
N ARG A 733 16.61 -22.51 -12.81
CA ARG A 733 16.60 -21.70 -14.03
C ARG A 733 17.21 -22.50 -15.18
N PHE A 734 16.53 -22.47 -16.32
CA PHE A 734 16.87 -23.29 -17.47
C PHE A 734 17.06 -22.42 -18.70
N LEU A 735 17.84 -22.95 -19.70
CA LEU A 735 18.02 -22.40 -21.04
C LEU A 735 18.44 -20.91 -20.98
N ASP A 736 19.56 -20.63 -20.30
CA ASP A 736 20.07 -19.27 -20.09
C ASP A 736 19.02 -18.33 -19.45
N ASN A 737 18.35 -18.82 -18.38
CA ASN A 737 17.33 -18.12 -17.60
C ASN A 737 16.03 -17.80 -18.34
N ARG A 738 15.75 -18.43 -19.50
CA ARG A 738 14.49 -18.25 -20.23
C ARG A 738 13.29 -18.90 -19.52
N ILE A 739 13.53 -19.93 -18.71
CA ILE A 739 12.51 -20.59 -17.90
C ILE A 739 12.98 -20.57 -16.45
N ASN A 740 12.18 -19.96 -15.58
CA ASN A 740 12.45 -19.86 -14.16
C ASN A 740 11.35 -20.57 -13.37
N LEU A 741 11.72 -21.45 -12.45
CA LEU A 741 10.83 -22.16 -11.55
C LEU A 741 11.26 -21.89 -10.11
N ASP A 742 10.45 -21.12 -9.36
CA ASP A 742 10.56 -20.97 -7.91
C ASP A 742 9.38 -21.69 -7.26
N ALA A 743 9.65 -22.73 -6.50
CA ALA A 743 8.66 -23.49 -5.76
C ALA A 743 9.00 -23.47 -4.27
N THR A 744 8.04 -23.09 -3.43
CA THR A 744 8.21 -23.06 -1.99
C THR A 744 7.06 -23.78 -1.29
N TYR A 745 7.39 -24.77 -0.47
CA TYR A 745 6.47 -25.39 0.48
C TYR A 745 6.68 -24.78 1.86
N TYR A 746 5.60 -24.35 2.52
CA TYR A 746 5.66 -23.77 3.86
C TYR A 746 4.55 -24.33 4.75
N LYS A 747 4.81 -24.32 6.07
CA LYS A 747 3.82 -24.64 7.10
C LYS A 747 3.98 -23.68 8.27
N GLU A 748 2.86 -23.08 8.67
CA GLU A 748 2.79 -22.12 9.77
C GLU A 748 1.80 -22.59 10.83
N ASN A 749 2.09 -22.28 12.09
CA ASN A 749 1.24 -22.61 13.23
C ASN A 749 1.33 -21.49 14.27
N THR A 750 0.20 -20.88 14.63
CA THR A 750 0.12 -19.83 15.65
C THR A 750 -0.50 -20.36 16.93
N ARG A 751 0.13 -20.07 18.07
CA ARG A 751 -0.29 -20.47 19.42
C ARG A 751 -0.42 -19.25 20.31
N ASP A 752 -1.09 -19.43 21.46
CA ASP A 752 -1.32 -18.37 22.46
C ASP A 752 -2.00 -17.13 21.84
N GLN A 753 -2.98 -17.34 20.93
CA GLN A 753 -3.64 -16.25 20.21
C GLN A 753 -4.44 -15.35 21.16
N ILE A 754 -4.33 -14.03 20.94
CA ILE A 754 -5.02 -13.02 21.75
C ILE A 754 -6.33 -12.67 21.05
N MET A 755 -7.45 -13.07 21.64
CA MET A 755 -8.78 -12.86 21.08
C MET A 755 -9.83 -12.70 22.17
N ASN A 756 -10.91 -12.00 21.85
CA ASN A 756 -12.09 -11.95 22.69
C ASN A 756 -12.89 -13.25 22.56
N ILE A 757 -13.24 -13.85 23.69
CA ILE A 757 -14.06 -15.06 23.73
C ILE A 757 -15.34 -14.71 24.47
N SER A 758 -16.51 -14.97 23.84
CA SER A 758 -17.79 -14.85 24.51
C SER A 758 -17.93 -15.90 25.61
N THR A 759 -18.22 -15.48 26.84
CA THR A 759 -18.52 -16.42 27.92
C THR A 759 -19.92 -17.00 27.71
N PRO A 760 -20.13 -18.34 27.87
CA PRO A 760 -21.45 -18.94 27.78
C PRO A 760 -22.38 -18.34 28.84
N VAL A 761 -23.66 -18.12 28.47
CA VAL A 761 -24.71 -17.51 29.34
C VAL A 761 -24.91 -18.25 30.68
N SER A 762 -24.56 -19.54 30.73
CA SER A 762 -24.63 -20.35 31.93
C SER A 762 -23.73 -19.89 33.08
N TYR A 763 -22.73 -19.03 32.83
CA TYR A 763 -21.84 -18.47 33.85
C TYR A 763 -22.25 -17.09 34.36
N THR A 764 -23.34 -16.52 33.86
CA THR A 764 -23.84 -15.21 34.31
C THR A 764 -24.54 -15.25 35.68
N HIS A 765 -24.59 -16.42 36.35
CA HIS A 765 -25.16 -16.63 37.67
C HIS A 765 -24.10 -16.90 38.74
N LEU A 766 -22.91 -16.34 38.61
CA LEU A 766 -21.99 -16.32 39.75
C LEU A 766 -22.35 -15.18 40.67
N ARG A 767 -22.78 -15.55 41.89
CA ARG A 767 -23.15 -14.71 43.02
C ARG A 767 -22.09 -13.66 43.38
#